data_c34f77dff16a7c013759984e44b46e33
#
_entry.id   c34f77dff16a7c013759984e44b46e33
#
_cell.length_a   1.000
_cell.length_b   1.000
_cell.length_c   1.000
_cell.angle_alpha   90.00
_cell.angle_beta   90.00
_cell.angle_gamma   90.00
#
_symmetry.space_group_name_H-M   'P 1'
#
loop_
_entity.id
_entity.type
_entity.pdbx_description
1 polymer ?
#
loop_
_entity_poly.entity_id
_entity_poly.type
_entity_poly.pdbx_seq_one_letter_code
_entity_poly.pdbx_strand_id
1 'polypeptide(L)'
;MASRISCAATILLASFLPLYAADNPVAGPNSDPTYQQLRNLTLGGEAVSVTNFNLKRDAGTFHLRSGTVCFVNPVQGKVTGAVFTGDGNFVLDPPLESERKSLKLLTKEDEFSENFNQAVLRFTDSTYADIKKGGSPTSGVCEAGALRDSQNTTRHKFKNNLEARILEDVLSPEPGGLFYAFIHGKRYSDKEIYEIEPNWGSDQVSFRTYEENKWGHWASFSLSGEHARGSVGRLTRIEHQQLDVAFEKNGSLAGKAATDLVARRSGVRVVPFALFRPLRVQSVTANGQPLSFIQEDKNDDGNFAVILPKALSAGEKLTITTTYGGKEAVSNEGSGNYFPVARDDWYPNDPGGAFGEYALYDMTLRIPKGMKMAATGVLVSESNEGGQNVTVWKSENPQTVAGFSFGKFKEEEAKLTKPEYFIQSYANEESPDWVKALQRNVSSDLPTHGSHMGAPVALGTMSTTSLNKKALAEGELAVQLYTDYFGPSLFKHMQLTQQTACNFGQSWPELVWIPICYYFDSTVRHSLGLDHADHGYWKVVTAHEVTHQWWGHTVGFASGRDQWMSEGFAELSASLYISMIEKNQKKFIEFWNDERELLLERDAQGFRAIDVGPVTMGYRANSSRTGFGVTRRLIYPKGAYILHMIRMMMWDRKTGDENFKATMQDFVKTYSGKAATTEDFKAMVEKHMTPEMDLEGNHRLDWFFNEYVYGTALPTYKIASTFDKDANGDVVFGVKVTQSGVDDKFRMLVPIYLELADGRIVNLGRARLTGNTSVDQKVPLKGLKDTPKRALVNYNDDVLASN
;
A
#
# COMPACT_ATOMS: atom_id res chain seq x y z
N MET A 1 7.31 -62.75 82.22
CA MET A 1 7.27 -62.88 80.74
C MET A 1 6.09 -62.09 80.27
N ALA A 2 6.33 -60.95 79.76
CA ALA A 2 5.35 -59.87 79.50
C ALA A 2 4.85 -59.92 78.03
N SER A 3 3.57 -60.01 77.85
CA SER A 3 2.91 -59.84 76.58
C SER A 3 2.29 -58.48 76.52
N ARG A 4 2.69 -57.62 75.53
CA ARG A 4 2.13 -56.34 75.30
C ARG A 4 0.99 -56.49 74.33
N ILE A 5 -0.20 -56.04 74.69
CA ILE A 5 -1.35 -55.81 73.83
C ILE A 5 -1.29 -54.40 73.32
N SER A 6 -1.26 -54.23 72.08
CA SER A 6 -1.28 -52.89 71.40
C SER A 6 -2.67 -52.68 70.80
N CYS A 7 -3.39 -51.70 71.30
CA CYS A 7 -4.64 -51.19 70.76
C CYS A 7 -4.34 -50.30 69.51
N ALA A 8 -4.83 -50.69 68.36
CA ALA A 8 -4.79 -49.85 67.14
C ALA A 8 -6.09 -49.08 67.07
N ALA A 9 -6.00 -47.74 67.21
CA ALA A 9 -7.08 -46.80 66.91
C ALA A 9 -7.08 -46.50 65.37
N THR A 10 -8.13 -46.93 64.73
CA THR A 10 -8.32 -46.57 63.26
C THR A 10 -8.91 -45.19 63.13
N ILE A 11 -8.08 -44.24 62.73
CA ILE A 11 -8.56 -42.92 62.34
C ILE A 11 -8.98 -42.97 60.87
N LEU A 12 -10.28 -42.80 60.57
CA LEU A 12 -10.78 -42.55 59.27
C LEU A 12 -10.39 -41.14 58.87
N LEU A 13 -9.37 -40.99 58.02
CA LEU A 13 -9.14 -39.75 57.28
C LEU A 13 -10.07 -39.70 56.07
N ALA A 14 -11.14 -38.88 56.15
CA ALA A 14 -11.91 -38.49 54.97
C ALA A 14 -11.05 -37.55 54.13
N SER A 15 -10.45 -38.06 53.06
CA SER A 15 -9.76 -37.28 52.06
C SER A 15 -10.81 -36.48 51.26
N PHE A 16 -10.94 -35.20 51.60
CA PHE A 16 -11.54 -34.24 50.65
C PHE A 16 -10.58 -34.09 49.46
N LEU A 17 -10.87 -34.77 48.36
CA LEU A 17 -10.36 -34.45 47.05
C LEU A 17 -11.05 -33.16 46.60
N PRO A 18 -10.32 -32.11 46.26
CA PRO A 18 -10.94 -30.97 45.59
C PRO A 18 -11.45 -31.52 44.23
N LEU A 19 -12.74 -31.37 43.97
CA LEU A 19 -13.26 -31.46 42.65
C LEU A 19 -12.59 -30.32 41.86
N TYR A 20 -11.52 -30.65 41.15
CA TYR A 20 -11.11 -29.85 40.01
C TYR A 20 -12.28 -29.87 39.06
N ALA A 21 -12.92 -28.73 38.88
CA ALA A 21 -13.79 -28.50 37.72
C ALA A 21 -12.96 -28.94 36.50
N ALA A 22 -13.46 -29.87 35.75
CA ALA A 22 -12.86 -30.28 34.49
C ALA A 22 -12.72 -29.01 33.65
N ASP A 23 -11.50 -28.55 33.49
CA ASP A 23 -11.20 -27.51 32.50
C ASP A 23 -11.80 -28.03 31.19
N ASN A 24 -12.80 -27.32 30.68
CA ASN A 24 -13.27 -27.56 29.33
C ASN A 24 -12.03 -27.46 28.44
N PRO A 25 -11.71 -28.50 27.62
CA PRO A 25 -10.53 -28.41 26.78
C PRO A 25 -10.64 -27.15 25.96
N VAL A 26 -9.61 -26.30 26.07
CA VAL A 26 -9.50 -25.09 25.25
C VAL A 26 -9.67 -25.54 23.81
N ALA A 27 -10.71 -25.07 23.14
CA ALA A 27 -10.97 -25.44 21.77
C ALA A 27 -9.78 -25.03 20.92
N GLY A 28 -9.13 -25.96 20.26
CA GLY A 28 -8.01 -25.71 19.36
C GLY A 28 -8.43 -24.80 18.18
N PRO A 29 -7.48 -24.33 17.36
CA PRO A 29 -7.83 -23.56 16.17
C PRO A 29 -8.79 -24.36 15.29
N ASN A 30 -9.68 -23.65 14.60
CA ASN A 30 -10.67 -24.21 13.65
C ASN A 30 -11.70 -25.20 14.25
N SER A 31 -11.89 -25.21 15.57
CA SER A 31 -12.79 -26.16 16.25
C SER A 31 -14.27 -25.75 16.25
N ASP A 32 -14.62 -24.55 15.82
CA ASP A 32 -16.01 -24.09 15.73
C ASP A 32 -16.84 -24.98 14.80
N PRO A 33 -17.96 -25.58 15.26
CA PRO A 33 -18.74 -26.52 14.46
C PRO A 33 -19.41 -25.88 13.25
N THR A 34 -19.78 -24.59 13.31
CA THR A 34 -20.38 -23.89 12.17
C THR A 34 -19.34 -23.62 11.10
N TYR A 35 -18.12 -23.22 11.52
CA TYR A 35 -17.00 -23.10 10.62
C TYR A 35 -16.69 -24.43 9.93
N GLN A 36 -16.65 -25.53 10.67
CA GLN A 36 -16.41 -26.87 10.12
C GLN A 36 -17.48 -27.30 9.11
N GLN A 37 -18.76 -26.93 9.33
CA GLN A 37 -19.82 -27.17 8.34
C GLN A 37 -19.58 -26.37 7.06
N LEU A 38 -19.21 -25.09 7.16
CA LEU A 38 -18.85 -24.27 6.00
C LEU A 38 -17.63 -24.80 5.27
N ARG A 39 -16.66 -25.29 6.01
CA ARG A 39 -15.37 -25.82 5.50
C ARG A 39 -15.56 -27.12 4.71
N ASN A 40 -16.54 -27.95 5.11
CA ASN A 40 -16.86 -29.25 4.52
C ASN A 40 -18.19 -29.23 3.72
N LEU A 41 -18.51 -28.06 3.16
CA LEU A 41 -19.75 -27.83 2.46
C LEU A 41 -19.90 -28.75 1.23
N THR A 42 -21.09 -29.34 1.08
CA THR A 42 -21.44 -30.22 -0.05
C THR A 42 -22.76 -29.78 -0.67
N LEU A 43 -23.04 -30.25 -1.88
CA LEU A 43 -24.33 -30.03 -2.53
C LEU A 43 -25.44 -30.71 -1.75
N GLY A 44 -26.57 -30.02 -1.59
CA GLY A 44 -27.82 -30.56 -1.04
C GLY A 44 -28.68 -31.24 -2.11
N GLY A 45 -29.85 -31.69 -1.71
CA GLY A 45 -30.82 -32.30 -2.63
C GLY A 45 -31.70 -31.29 -3.37
N GLU A 46 -31.56 -29.99 -3.13
CA GLU A 46 -32.37 -28.95 -3.75
C GLU A 46 -31.73 -28.41 -5.02
N ALA A 47 -32.48 -28.42 -6.13
CA ALA A 47 -32.06 -27.86 -7.41
C ALA A 47 -33.20 -27.16 -8.15
N VAL A 48 -32.86 -26.18 -8.97
CA VAL A 48 -33.78 -25.51 -9.88
C VAL A 48 -33.23 -25.47 -11.30
N SER A 49 -34.11 -25.62 -12.30
CA SER A 49 -33.79 -25.30 -13.68
C SER A 49 -34.03 -23.82 -13.95
N VAL A 50 -33.09 -23.19 -14.67
CA VAL A 50 -33.22 -21.80 -15.08
C VAL A 50 -33.16 -21.67 -16.59
N THR A 51 -33.91 -20.72 -17.15
CA THR A 51 -33.92 -20.39 -18.58
C THR A 51 -34.04 -18.88 -18.73
N ASN A 52 -33.10 -18.26 -19.42
CA ASN A 52 -33.03 -16.79 -19.59
C ASN A 52 -33.14 -16.01 -18.28
N PHE A 53 -32.54 -16.53 -17.20
CA PHE A 53 -32.55 -15.89 -15.90
C PHE A 53 -31.34 -14.97 -15.73
N ASN A 54 -31.61 -13.72 -15.30
CA ASN A 54 -30.58 -12.73 -15.03
C ASN A 54 -30.40 -12.53 -13.52
N LEU A 55 -29.23 -12.88 -13.01
CA LEU A 55 -28.82 -12.58 -11.64
C LEU A 55 -27.90 -11.35 -11.69
N LYS A 56 -28.42 -10.20 -11.30
CA LYS A 56 -27.64 -8.96 -11.20
C LYS A 56 -27.11 -8.78 -9.79
N ARG A 57 -25.80 -8.51 -9.66
CA ARG A 57 -25.11 -8.21 -8.42
C ARG A 57 -24.18 -7.03 -8.65
N ASP A 58 -24.60 -5.84 -8.17
CA ASP A 58 -23.94 -4.56 -8.42
C ASP A 58 -23.66 -4.34 -9.91
N ALA A 59 -22.42 -4.20 -10.32
CA ALA A 59 -21.98 -4.04 -11.71
C ALA A 59 -21.90 -5.36 -12.50
N GLY A 60 -21.98 -6.51 -11.84
CA GLY A 60 -21.93 -7.83 -12.47
C GLY A 60 -23.33 -8.36 -12.78
N THR A 61 -23.52 -8.90 -13.99
CA THR A 61 -24.74 -9.57 -14.40
C THR A 61 -24.43 -10.96 -14.93
N PHE A 62 -25.02 -11.98 -14.32
CA PHE A 62 -24.95 -13.37 -14.75
C PHE A 62 -26.21 -13.69 -15.57
N HIS A 63 -26.05 -13.85 -16.88
CA HIS A 63 -27.09 -14.29 -17.80
C HIS A 63 -27.08 -15.81 -17.87
N LEU A 64 -27.91 -16.49 -17.06
CA LEU A 64 -28.06 -17.93 -17.09
C LEU A 64 -29.06 -18.31 -18.20
N ARG A 65 -28.54 -18.57 -19.42
CA ARG A 65 -29.39 -18.82 -20.58
C ARG A 65 -30.19 -20.10 -20.47
N SER A 66 -29.53 -21.18 -20.03
CA SER A 66 -30.20 -22.46 -19.73
C SER A 66 -29.29 -23.32 -18.84
N GLY A 67 -29.84 -23.97 -17.84
CA GLY A 67 -29.07 -24.87 -16.99
C GLY A 67 -29.76 -25.24 -15.69
N THR A 68 -28.98 -25.87 -14.82
CA THR A 68 -29.39 -26.28 -13.48
C THR A 68 -28.56 -25.54 -12.43
N VAL A 69 -29.21 -25.07 -11.39
CA VAL A 69 -28.59 -24.53 -10.18
C VAL A 69 -28.87 -25.49 -9.03
N CYS A 70 -27.82 -26.07 -8.45
CA CYS A 70 -27.89 -26.94 -7.28
C CYS A 70 -27.41 -26.19 -6.05
N PHE A 71 -28.21 -26.16 -5.02
CA PHE A 71 -27.85 -25.49 -3.77
C PHE A 71 -27.04 -26.38 -2.86
N VAL A 72 -26.20 -25.75 -2.05
CA VAL A 72 -25.41 -26.43 -1.00
C VAL A 72 -26.32 -26.75 0.20
N ASN A 73 -25.90 -27.71 1.03
CA ASN A 73 -26.55 -27.99 2.31
C ASN A 73 -26.58 -26.73 3.18
N PRO A 74 -27.71 -26.44 3.85
CA PRO A 74 -27.83 -25.27 4.72
C PRO A 74 -26.91 -25.40 5.94
N VAL A 75 -26.31 -24.30 6.34
CA VAL A 75 -25.54 -24.15 7.58
C VAL A 75 -26.30 -23.19 8.49
N GLN A 76 -26.60 -23.61 9.71
CA GLN A 76 -27.46 -22.84 10.63
C GLN A 76 -28.80 -22.42 9.99
N GLY A 77 -29.35 -23.28 9.12
CA GLY A 77 -30.61 -23.01 8.40
C GLY A 77 -30.49 -22.05 7.22
N LYS A 78 -29.29 -21.54 6.93
CA LYS A 78 -29.01 -20.61 5.81
C LYS A 78 -28.32 -21.36 4.66
N VAL A 79 -28.81 -21.22 3.44
CA VAL A 79 -28.15 -21.70 2.21
C VAL A 79 -27.13 -20.63 1.79
N THR A 80 -25.85 -20.99 1.74
CA THR A 80 -24.73 -20.06 1.54
C THR A 80 -23.97 -20.29 0.23
N GLY A 81 -24.55 -21.05 -0.70
CA GLY A 81 -23.91 -21.25 -2.00
C GLY A 81 -24.75 -22.11 -2.94
N ALA A 82 -24.32 -22.10 -4.18
CA ALA A 82 -24.91 -22.88 -5.26
C ALA A 82 -23.86 -23.19 -6.35
N VAL A 83 -24.09 -24.24 -7.12
CA VAL A 83 -23.35 -24.55 -8.34
C VAL A 83 -24.29 -24.43 -9.52
N PHE A 84 -23.92 -23.63 -10.50
CA PHE A 84 -24.58 -23.56 -11.80
C PHE A 84 -23.83 -24.45 -12.80
N THR A 85 -24.58 -25.24 -13.56
CA THR A 85 -24.10 -26.01 -14.71
C THR A 85 -25.03 -25.78 -15.88
N GLY A 86 -24.51 -25.26 -16.99
CA GLY A 86 -25.35 -24.93 -18.18
C GLY A 86 -24.66 -23.96 -19.11
N ASP A 87 -25.43 -23.22 -19.88
CA ASP A 87 -24.93 -22.13 -20.74
C ASP A 87 -25.15 -20.79 -20.02
N GLY A 88 -24.05 -20.09 -19.69
CA GLY A 88 -24.07 -18.83 -19.00
C GLY A 88 -23.13 -17.80 -19.63
N ASN A 89 -23.41 -16.54 -19.34
CA ASN A 89 -22.57 -15.41 -19.71
C ASN A 89 -22.49 -14.42 -18.54
N PHE A 90 -21.32 -13.93 -18.24
CA PHE A 90 -21.06 -12.91 -17.22
C PHE A 90 -20.65 -11.61 -17.90
N VAL A 91 -21.36 -10.54 -17.61
CA VAL A 91 -21.08 -9.17 -18.06
C VAL A 91 -20.73 -8.32 -16.87
N LEU A 92 -19.64 -7.55 -16.99
CA LEU A 92 -19.18 -6.60 -15.97
C LEU A 92 -19.17 -5.19 -16.53
N ASP A 93 -19.99 -4.30 -15.98
CA ASP A 93 -20.06 -2.87 -16.33
C ASP A 93 -19.74 -1.99 -15.12
N PRO A 94 -18.44 -1.72 -14.86
CA PRO A 94 -18.03 -0.88 -13.74
C PRO A 94 -18.59 0.55 -13.85
N PRO A 95 -19.02 1.17 -12.72
CA PRO A 95 -19.57 2.52 -12.73
C PRO A 95 -18.52 3.58 -13.13
N LEU A 96 -17.23 3.33 -12.85
CA LEU A 96 -16.15 4.27 -13.11
C LEU A 96 -15.62 4.12 -14.54
N GLU A 97 -15.52 5.24 -15.26
CA GLU A 97 -14.95 5.25 -16.62
C GLU A 97 -13.51 4.73 -16.67
N SER A 98 -12.72 5.02 -15.63
CA SER A 98 -11.34 4.52 -15.51
C SER A 98 -11.27 3.00 -15.47
N GLU A 99 -12.19 2.34 -14.76
CA GLU A 99 -12.27 0.88 -14.69
C GLU A 99 -12.69 0.27 -16.04
N ARG A 100 -13.65 0.88 -16.74
CA ARG A 100 -14.04 0.46 -18.10
C ARG A 100 -12.88 0.59 -19.09
N LYS A 101 -12.12 1.70 -19.04
CA LYS A 101 -10.91 1.88 -19.86
C LYS A 101 -9.84 0.83 -19.57
N SER A 102 -9.63 0.49 -18.30
CA SER A 102 -8.70 -0.58 -17.90
C SER A 102 -9.15 -1.95 -18.44
N LEU A 103 -10.41 -2.30 -18.28
CA LEU A 103 -10.95 -3.54 -18.85
C LEU A 103 -10.77 -3.58 -20.37
N LYS A 104 -11.09 -2.49 -21.07
CA LYS A 104 -10.85 -2.37 -22.51
C LYS A 104 -9.38 -2.57 -22.89
N LEU A 105 -8.44 -2.04 -22.11
CA LEU A 105 -7.01 -2.25 -22.33
C LEU A 105 -6.65 -3.74 -22.24
N LEU A 106 -7.16 -4.44 -21.22
CA LEU A 106 -6.86 -5.85 -20.96
C LEU A 106 -7.57 -6.80 -21.94
N THR A 107 -8.80 -6.49 -22.33
CA THR A 107 -9.64 -7.35 -23.17
C THR A 107 -9.58 -7.03 -24.66
N LYS A 108 -9.26 -5.77 -25.01
CA LYS A 108 -9.39 -5.17 -26.35
C LYS A 108 -10.83 -5.00 -26.81
N GLU A 109 -11.81 -5.10 -25.90
CA GLU A 109 -13.25 -4.98 -26.17
C GLU A 109 -13.81 -3.78 -25.41
N ASP A 110 -14.88 -3.18 -25.94
CA ASP A 110 -15.56 -2.05 -25.31
C ASP A 110 -16.35 -2.46 -24.06
N GLU A 111 -16.84 -3.71 -24.05
CA GLU A 111 -17.63 -4.29 -22.97
C GLU A 111 -17.01 -5.61 -22.52
N PHE A 112 -16.90 -5.80 -21.20
CA PHE A 112 -16.44 -7.07 -20.66
C PHE A 112 -17.57 -8.10 -20.69
N SER A 113 -17.33 -9.21 -21.38
CA SER A 113 -18.28 -10.31 -21.49
C SER A 113 -17.55 -11.65 -21.53
N GLU A 114 -17.87 -12.55 -20.59
CA GLU A 114 -17.26 -13.88 -20.47
C GLU A 114 -18.33 -14.97 -20.53
N ASN A 115 -18.15 -15.97 -21.37
CA ASN A 115 -19.03 -17.14 -21.42
C ASN A 115 -18.51 -18.24 -20.49
N PHE A 116 -19.43 -18.93 -19.85
CA PHE A 116 -19.08 -20.04 -18.96
C PHE A 116 -20.11 -21.17 -19.03
N ASN A 117 -19.67 -22.38 -18.71
CA ASN A 117 -20.56 -23.52 -18.52
C ASN A 117 -20.80 -23.87 -17.05
N GLN A 118 -19.93 -23.35 -16.18
CA GLN A 118 -19.94 -23.67 -14.78
C GLN A 118 -19.56 -22.46 -13.94
N ALA A 119 -20.31 -22.22 -12.89
CA ALA A 119 -20.00 -21.22 -11.89
C ALA A 119 -20.36 -21.72 -10.48
N VAL A 120 -19.54 -21.38 -9.50
CA VAL A 120 -19.81 -21.63 -8.09
C VAL A 120 -20.09 -20.30 -7.41
N LEU A 121 -21.29 -20.18 -6.84
CA LEU A 121 -21.74 -18.99 -6.13
C LEU A 121 -21.65 -19.26 -4.63
N ARG A 122 -21.09 -18.33 -3.88
CA ARG A 122 -21.11 -18.30 -2.41
C ARG A 122 -21.70 -16.96 -1.98
N PHE A 123 -22.64 -16.99 -1.05
CA PHE A 123 -23.42 -15.80 -0.76
C PHE A 123 -24.07 -15.81 0.64
N THR A 124 -24.36 -14.63 1.12
CA THR A 124 -25.15 -14.38 2.33
C THR A 124 -26.24 -13.32 2.09
N ASP A 125 -26.34 -12.84 0.85
CA ASP A 125 -27.34 -11.91 0.35
C ASP A 125 -28.64 -12.61 -0.10
N SER A 126 -29.48 -11.93 -0.90
CA SER A 126 -30.76 -12.46 -1.43
C SER A 126 -30.62 -13.53 -2.53
N THR A 127 -29.39 -13.94 -2.91
CA THR A 127 -29.16 -14.80 -4.09
C THR A 127 -29.96 -16.10 -4.06
N TYR A 128 -30.06 -16.74 -2.90
CA TYR A 128 -30.88 -17.98 -2.79
C TYR A 128 -32.36 -17.73 -3.14
N ALA A 129 -32.95 -16.71 -2.55
CA ALA A 129 -34.34 -16.36 -2.80
C ALA A 129 -34.58 -15.93 -4.26
N ASP A 130 -33.67 -15.16 -4.82
CA ASP A 130 -33.79 -14.67 -6.22
C ASP A 130 -33.75 -15.82 -7.22
N ILE A 131 -32.81 -16.76 -7.06
CA ILE A 131 -32.69 -17.93 -7.93
C ILE A 131 -33.90 -18.85 -7.79
N LYS A 132 -34.40 -19.07 -6.56
CA LYS A 132 -35.64 -19.87 -6.38
C LYS A 132 -36.86 -19.26 -7.00
N LYS A 133 -36.98 -17.94 -6.94
CA LYS A 133 -38.09 -17.20 -7.56
C LYS A 133 -38.02 -17.25 -9.09
N GLY A 134 -36.81 -17.20 -9.67
CA GLY A 134 -36.59 -17.18 -11.10
C GLY A 134 -36.49 -18.55 -11.78
N GLY A 135 -36.31 -19.61 -10.98
CA GLY A 135 -36.17 -20.99 -11.49
C GLY A 135 -37.39 -21.88 -11.18
N SER A 136 -37.41 -23.07 -11.78
CA SER A 136 -38.40 -24.11 -11.52
C SER A 136 -37.75 -25.31 -10.84
N PRO A 137 -38.34 -25.90 -9.79
CA PRO A 137 -37.80 -27.10 -9.16
C PRO A 137 -37.48 -28.21 -10.18
N THR A 138 -36.33 -28.87 -10.03
CA THR A 138 -35.88 -29.93 -10.92
C THR A 138 -35.18 -31.04 -10.15
N SER A 139 -35.14 -32.24 -10.75
CA SER A 139 -34.27 -33.35 -10.32
C SER A 139 -32.90 -33.33 -11.02
N GLY A 140 -32.56 -32.25 -11.74
CA GLY A 140 -31.26 -32.11 -12.36
C GLY A 140 -30.11 -32.15 -11.35
N VAL A 141 -28.96 -32.63 -11.78
CA VAL A 141 -27.78 -32.82 -10.94
C VAL A 141 -26.66 -31.92 -11.43
N CYS A 142 -25.95 -31.28 -10.52
CA CYS A 142 -24.74 -30.51 -10.82
C CYS A 142 -23.49 -31.33 -10.45
N GLU A 143 -22.37 -30.94 -11.06
CA GLU A 143 -21.08 -31.56 -10.77
C GLU A 143 -20.54 -31.12 -9.40
N ALA A 144 -20.50 -32.02 -8.42
CA ALA A 144 -19.91 -31.75 -7.11
C ALA A 144 -18.39 -31.42 -7.18
N GLY A 145 -17.74 -31.80 -8.28
CA GLY A 145 -16.33 -31.44 -8.57
C GLY A 145 -16.08 -29.94 -8.63
N ALA A 146 -17.02 -29.19 -9.19
CA ALA A 146 -16.94 -27.73 -9.29
C ALA A 146 -16.81 -27.03 -7.93
N LEU A 147 -17.68 -27.44 -6.98
CA LEU A 147 -17.64 -26.90 -5.63
C LEU A 147 -16.26 -27.18 -4.98
N ARG A 148 -15.74 -28.40 -5.11
CA ARG A 148 -14.42 -28.75 -4.57
C ARG A 148 -13.28 -27.99 -5.25
N ASP A 149 -13.32 -27.81 -6.57
CA ASP A 149 -12.29 -27.02 -7.28
C ASP A 149 -12.30 -25.55 -6.84
N SER A 150 -13.48 -24.95 -6.72
CA SER A 150 -13.64 -23.60 -6.20
C SER A 150 -13.07 -23.49 -4.77
N GLN A 151 -13.43 -24.40 -3.85
CA GLN A 151 -12.92 -24.41 -2.48
C GLN A 151 -11.39 -24.57 -2.44
N ASN A 152 -10.82 -25.49 -3.21
CA ASN A 152 -9.38 -25.72 -3.26
C ASN A 152 -8.65 -24.52 -3.87
N THR A 153 -9.18 -23.96 -4.94
CA THR A 153 -8.58 -22.81 -5.61
C THR A 153 -8.58 -21.56 -4.70
N THR A 154 -9.71 -21.28 -4.05
CA THR A 154 -9.83 -20.17 -3.12
C THR A 154 -8.87 -20.33 -1.95
N ARG A 155 -8.76 -21.53 -1.39
CA ARG A 155 -7.90 -21.85 -0.24
C ARG A 155 -6.41 -21.82 -0.57
N HIS A 156 -5.99 -22.58 -1.60
CA HIS A 156 -4.58 -22.84 -1.84
C HIS A 156 -3.93 -21.87 -2.84
N LYS A 157 -4.71 -21.33 -3.80
CA LYS A 157 -4.20 -20.43 -4.82
C LYS A 157 -4.52 -18.96 -4.53
N PHE A 158 -5.76 -18.66 -4.17
CA PHE A 158 -6.15 -17.31 -3.79
C PHE A 158 -5.71 -16.96 -2.36
N LYS A 159 -5.54 -17.98 -1.51
CA LYS A 159 -5.09 -17.85 -0.12
C LYS A 159 -5.99 -16.94 0.70
N ASN A 160 -7.29 -17.10 0.51
CA ASN A 160 -8.33 -16.35 1.21
C ASN A 160 -9.25 -17.33 1.93
N ASN A 161 -9.53 -17.08 3.20
CA ASN A 161 -10.46 -17.87 3.98
C ASN A 161 -11.90 -17.38 3.78
N LEU A 162 -12.49 -17.72 2.64
CA LEU A 162 -13.88 -17.37 2.31
C LEU A 162 -14.89 -17.90 3.34
N GLU A 163 -14.61 -19.07 3.90
CA GLU A 163 -15.48 -19.70 4.90
C GLU A 163 -15.56 -18.87 6.19
N ALA A 164 -14.46 -18.25 6.63
CA ALA A 164 -14.45 -17.38 7.80
C ALA A 164 -15.26 -16.10 7.54
N ARG A 165 -15.22 -15.55 6.32
CA ARG A 165 -15.99 -14.37 5.92
C ARG A 165 -17.48 -14.67 5.80
N ILE A 166 -17.85 -15.85 5.28
CA ILE A 166 -19.25 -16.31 5.29
C ILE A 166 -19.73 -16.56 6.71
N LEU A 167 -18.87 -17.12 7.59
CA LEU A 167 -19.20 -17.36 8.99
C LEU A 167 -19.58 -16.07 9.71
N GLU A 168 -18.91 -14.97 9.41
CA GLU A 168 -19.22 -13.64 9.94
C GLU A 168 -20.69 -13.29 9.75
N ASP A 169 -21.18 -13.43 8.51
CA ASP A 169 -22.58 -13.16 8.17
C ASP A 169 -23.55 -14.24 8.66
N VAL A 170 -23.11 -15.50 8.70
CA VAL A 170 -23.96 -16.60 9.21
C VAL A 170 -24.24 -16.43 10.70
N LEU A 171 -23.24 -16.01 11.48
CA LEU A 171 -23.37 -15.79 12.93
C LEU A 171 -23.91 -14.41 13.30
N SER A 172 -23.93 -13.48 12.36
CA SER A 172 -24.47 -12.13 12.57
C SER A 172 -26.00 -12.11 12.48
N PRO A 173 -26.70 -11.43 13.42
CA PRO A 173 -28.11 -11.09 13.25
C PRO A 173 -28.34 -10.05 12.13
N GLU A 174 -27.30 -9.29 11.75
CA GLU A 174 -27.30 -8.28 10.70
C GLU A 174 -26.24 -8.61 9.64
N PRO A 175 -26.49 -9.61 8.75
CA PRO A 175 -25.50 -10.03 7.76
C PRO A 175 -25.13 -8.90 6.80
N GLY A 176 -23.86 -8.89 6.37
CA GLY A 176 -23.33 -7.88 5.46
C GLY A 176 -23.84 -8.03 4.03
N GLY A 177 -24.12 -9.26 3.61
CA GLY A 177 -24.58 -9.57 2.26
C GLY A 177 -23.43 -9.84 1.29
N LEU A 178 -22.46 -10.67 1.67
CA LEU A 178 -21.38 -11.13 0.83
C LEU A 178 -21.91 -11.86 -0.41
N PHE A 179 -21.32 -11.56 -1.56
CA PHE A 179 -21.49 -12.34 -2.79
C PHE A 179 -20.12 -12.65 -3.41
N TYR A 180 -19.91 -13.91 -3.78
CA TYR A 180 -18.69 -14.41 -4.40
C TYR A 180 -19.07 -15.38 -5.51
N ALA A 181 -18.55 -15.19 -6.71
CA ALA A 181 -18.70 -16.08 -7.84
C ALA A 181 -17.34 -16.52 -8.35
N PHE A 182 -17.10 -17.83 -8.31
CA PHE A 182 -16.00 -18.48 -9.00
C PHE A 182 -16.48 -18.97 -10.34
N ILE A 183 -15.90 -18.47 -11.43
CA ILE A 183 -16.35 -18.67 -12.80
C ILE A 183 -15.28 -19.47 -13.55
N HIS A 184 -15.69 -20.53 -14.26
CA HIS A 184 -14.87 -21.19 -15.25
C HIS A 184 -15.05 -20.50 -16.61
N GLY A 185 -14.25 -19.43 -16.83
CA GLY A 185 -14.28 -18.64 -18.05
C GLY A 185 -13.72 -19.41 -19.25
N LYS A 186 -14.15 -19.03 -20.43
CA LYS A 186 -13.74 -19.67 -21.69
C LYS A 186 -12.81 -18.80 -22.54
N ARG A 187 -12.82 -17.50 -22.29
CA ARG A 187 -12.16 -16.53 -23.15
C ARG A 187 -10.92 -15.93 -22.53
N TYR A 188 -11.02 -15.48 -21.28
CA TYR A 188 -9.94 -14.71 -20.65
C TYR A 188 -9.14 -15.55 -19.67
N SER A 189 -9.80 -16.26 -18.78
CA SER A 189 -9.16 -17.16 -17.81
C SER A 189 -10.12 -18.31 -17.46
N ASP A 190 -9.58 -19.50 -17.24
CA ASP A 190 -10.35 -20.63 -16.71
C ASP A 190 -10.72 -20.48 -15.22
N LYS A 191 -10.17 -19.48 -14.55
CA LYS A 191 -10.43 -19.17 -13.13
C LYS A 191 -10.59 -17.68 -12.94
N GLU A 192 -11.81 -17.27 -12.72
CA GLU A 192 -12.18 -15.90 -12.49
C GLU A 192 -12.98 -15.77 -11.21
N ILE A 193 -12.79 -14.68 -10.49
CA ILE A 193 -13.51 -14.37 -9.27
C ILE A 193 -14.17 -13.00 -9.41
N TYR A 194 -15.48 -12.96 -9.27
CA TYR A 194 -16.25 -11.74 -9.03
C TYR A 194 -16.74 -11.74 -7.61
N GLU A 195 -16.48 -10.66 -6.86
CA GLU A 195 -16.69 -10.61 -5.44
C GLU A 195 -17.29 -9.28 -5.02
N ILE A 196 -18.28 -9.34 -4.13
CA ILE A 196 -18.85 -8.21 -3.40
C ILE A 196 -18.68 -8.48 -1.92
N GLU A 197 -17.90 -7.64 -1.25
CA GLU A 197 -17.58 -7.72 0.17
C GLU A 197 -17.96 -6.44 0.89
N PRO A 198 -19.22 -6.29 1.36
CA PRO A 198 -19.67 -5.05 2.00
C PRO A 198 -18.93 -4.68 3.29
N ASN A 199 -18.27 -5.65 3.91
CA ASN A 199 -17.50 -5.51 5.15
C ASN A 199 -16.03 -5.15 4.92
N TRP A 200 -15.60 -5.12 3.68
CA TRP A 200 -14.27 -4.67 3.29
C TRP A 200 -14.21 -3.14 3.22
N GLY A 201 -13.00 -2.56 3.16
CA GLY A 201 -12.81 -1.11 3.13
C GLY A 201 -13.48 -0.39 1.95
N SER A 202 -12.74 0.38 1.19
CA SER A 202 -13.26 1.28 0.15
C SER A 202 -13.65 0.61 -1.16
N ASP A 203 -13.00 -0.50 -1.54
CA ASP A 203 -13.24 -1.22 -2.79
C ASP A 203 -13.96 -2.54 -2.50
N GLN A 204 -15.27 -2.47 -2.29
CA GLN A 204 -16.10 -3.62 -1.92
C GLN A 204 -16.43 -4.55 -3.08
N VAL A 205 -16.31 -4.09 -4.32
CA VAL A 205 -16.53 -4.91 -5.53
C VAL A 205 -15.21 -5.14 -6.21
N SER A 206 -14.91 -6.38 -6.57
CA SER A 206 -13.70 -6.71 -7.30
C SER A 206 -13.89 -7.83 -8.32
N PHE A 207 -13.13 -7.74 -9.42
CA PHE A 207 -13.02 -8.79 -10.41
C PHE A 207 -11.54 -9.15 -10.62
N ARG A 208 -11.24 -10.44 -10.57
CA ARG A 208 -9.88 -10.98 -10.68
C ARG A 208 -9.84 -12.18 -11.61
N THR A 209 -8.70 -12.31 -12.31
CA THR A 209 -8.39 -13.48 -13.13
C THR A 209 -7.14 -14.18 -12.64
N TYR A 210 -7.04 -15.49 -12.85
CA TYR A 210 -5.86 -16.28 -12.52
C TYR A 210 -5.10 -16.65 -13.78
N GLU A 211 -3.96 -16.04 -13.99
CA GLU A 211 -3.10 -16.23 -15.15
C GLU A 211 -1.64 -16.38 -14.72
N GLU A 212 -0.87 -17.22 -15.37
CA GLU A 212 0.55 -17.46 -15.09
C GLU A 212 0.86 -17.74 -13.61
N ASN A 213 0.01 -18.54 -12.96
CA ASN A 213 0.08 -18.88 -11.55
C ASN A 213 -0.06 -17.69 -10.58
N LYS A 214 -0.66 -16.59 -11.00
CA LYS A 214 -0.90 -15.40 -10.19
C LYS A 214 -2.31 -14.86 -10.41
N TRP A 215 -2.86 -14.22 -9.36
CA TRP A 215 -4.09 -13.46 -9.44
C TRP A 215 -3.80 -12.02 -9.87
N GLY A 216 -4.51 -11.56 -10.88
CA GLY A 216 -4.52 -10.17 -11.33
C GLY A 216 -5.84 -9.49 -10.99
N HIS A 217 -5.80 -8.25 -10.52
CA HIS A 217 -6.98 -7.42 -10.38
C HIS A 217 -7.31 -6.76 -11.74
N TRP A 218 -8.50 -7.03 -12.25
CA TRP A 218 -8.96 -6.43 -13.50
C TRP A 218 -9.89 -5.26 -13.28
N ALA A 219 -10.71 -5.31 -12.23
CA ALA A 219 -11.55 -4.19 -11.79
C ALA A 219 -11.72 -4.21 -10.27
N SER A 220 -11.85 -3.03 -9.65
CA SER A 220 -12.16 -2.89 -8.23
C SER A 220 -12.74 -1.50 -7.99
N PHE A 221 -13.86 -1.41 -7.25
CA PHE A 221 -14.57 -0.16 -7.02
C PHE A 221 -15.51 -0.28 -5.82
N SER A 222 -16.02 0.86 -5.34
CA SER A 222 -16.99 0.88 -4.25
C SER A 222 -18.36 0.39 -4.71
N LEU A 223 -19.11 -0.22 -3.79
CA LEU A 223 -20.52 -0.57 -4.01
C LEU A 223 -21.32 0.64 -4.49
N SER A 224 -22.23 0.41 -5.43
CA SER A 224 -23.13 1.41 -5.99
C SER A 224 -24.48 1.45 -5.26
N GLY A 225 -25.20 2.59 -5.38
CA GLY A 225 -26.58 2.74 -4.91
C GLY A 225 -26.76 2.67 -3.39
N GLU A 226 -27.92 2.16 -2.95
CA GLU A 226 -28.30 2.09 -1.54
C GLU A 226 -27.41 1.18 -0.68
N HIS A 227 -26.62 0.33 -1.33
CA HIS A 227 -25.68 -0.57 -0.68
C HIS A 227 -24.32 0.07 -0.37
N ALA A 228 -24.04 1.26 -0.89
CA ALA A 228 -22.84 2.01 -0.59
C ALA A 228 -22.86 2.47 0.88
N ARG A 229 -22.18 1.75 1.75
CA ARG A 229 -22.10 2.06 3.19
C ARG A 229 -21.03 3.11 3.53
N GLY A 230 -20.52 3.84 2.56
CA GLY A 230 -19.43 4.78 2.72
C GLY A 230 -18.07 4.09 3.01
N SER A 231 -17.10 4.84 3.51
CA SER A 231 -15.78 4.32 3.88
C SER A 231 -15.75 3.42 5.13
N VAL A 232 -16.90 3.09 5.71
CA VAL A 232 -17.06 2.36 6.98
C VAL A 232 -17.36 0.88 6.73
N GLY A 233 -16.70 0.26 5.76
CA GLY A 233 -16.89 -1.16 5.47
C GLY A 233 -16.39 -2.10 6.56
N ARG A 234 -15.40 -1.72 7.37
CA ARG A 234 -14.82 -2.59 8.40
C ARG A 234 -15.72 -2.74 9.61
N LEU A 235 -15.75 -3.97 10.17
CA LEU A 235 -16.61 -4.32 11.31
C LEU A 235 -16.16 -3.68 12.60
N THR A 236 -14.85 -3.59 12.80
CA THR A 236 -14.21 -3.08 14.02
C THR A 236 -13.17 -2.05 13.68
N ARG A 237 -12.80 -1.25 14.68
CA ARG A 237 -11.64 -0.35 14.65
C ARG A 237 -10.76 -0.65 15.85
N ILE A 238 -9.46 -0.80 15.61
CA ILE A 238 -8.47 -0.92 16.68
C ILE A 238 -8.18 0.48 17.21
N GLU A 239 -8.24 0.66 18.52
CA GLU A 239 -7.93 1.94 19.17
C GLU A 239 -6.56 1.93 19.86
N HIS A 240 -6.15 0.77 20.39
CA HIS A 240 -4.89 0.64 21.12
C HIS A 240 -4.34 -0.80 21.00
N GLN A 241 -3.02 -0.90 20.88
CA GLN A 241 -2.26 -2.14 20.87
C GLN A 241 -1.25 -2.14 22.01
N GLN A 242 -1.32 -3.13 22.88
CA GLN A 242 -0.30 -3.40 23.90
C GLN A 242 0.46 -4.66 23.50
N LEU A 243 1.73 -4.51 23.11
CA LEU A 243 2.55 -5.58 22.56
C LEU A 243 3.68 -5.92 23.53
N ASP A 244 3.78 -7.17 23.93
CA ASP A 244 4.89 -7.71 24.72
C ASP A 244 5.54 -8.83 23.90
N VAL A 245 6.73 -8.56 23.31
CA VAL A 245 7.34 -9.43 22.32
C VAL A 245 8.81 -9.66 22.58
N ALA A 246 9.21 -10.93 22.53
CA ALA A 246 10.59 -11.37 22.64
C ALA A 246 11.11 -11.89 21.29
N PHE A 247 12.30 -11.44 20.91
CA PHE A 247 13.02 -11.87 19.71
C PHE A 247 14.23 -12.71 20.10
N GLU A 248 14.42 -13.84 19.44
CA GLU A 248 15.52 -14.75 19.66
C GLU A 248 16.63 -14.58 18.60
N LYS A 249 17.85 -15.03 18.93
CA LYS A 249 19.00 -15.00 17.99
C LYS A 249 18.78 -15.72 16.67
N ASN A 250 17.89 -16.69 16.64
CA ASN A 250 17.55 -17.46 15.42
C ASN A 250 16.45 -16.77 14.58
N GLY A 251 16.03 -15.54 14.91
CA GLY A 251 14.97 -14.81 14.22
C GLY A 251 13.55 -15.24 14.59
N SER A 252 13.36 -16.11 15.61
CA SER A 252 12.02 -16.42 16.11
C SER A 252 11.48 -15.31 16.99
N LEU A 253 10.15 -15.22 17.03
CA LEU A 253 9.38 -14.27 17.79
C LEU A 253 8.39 -15.01 18.69
N ALA A 254 8.24 -14.57 19.92
CA ALA A 254 7.17 -14.95 20.84
C ALA A 254 6.50 -13.70 21.38
N GLY A 255 5.19 -13.57 21.20
CA GLY A 255 4.47 -12.34 21.51
C GLY A 255 3.13 -12.57 22.20
N LYS A 256 2.75 -11.54 22.98
CA LYS A 256 1.42 -11.36 23.51
C LYS A 256 0.93 -9.96 23.10
N ALA A 257 -0.20 -9.91 22.43
CA ALA A 257 -0.86 -8.67 22.03
C ALA A 257 -2.19 -8.53 22.76
N ALA A 258 -2.40 -7.41 23.46
CA ALA A 258 -3.73 -7.02 23.92
C ALA A 258 -4.23 -5.90 23.00
N THR A 259 -5.28 -6.18 22.24
CA THR A 259 -5.85 -5.32 21.23
C THR A 259 -7.17 -4.76 21.71
N ASP A 260 -7.22 -3.45 21.96
CA ASP A 260 -8.46 -2.74 22.30
C ASP A 260 -9.16 -2.32 21.01
N LEU A 261 -10.36 -2.82 20.81
CA LEU A 261 -11.17 -2.55 19.64
C LEU A 261 -12.57 -2.06 19.99
N VAL A 262 -13.20 -1.37 19.04
CA VAL A 262 -14.58 -0.93 19.09
C VAL A 262 -15.35 -1.44 17.88
N ALA A 263 -16.55 -1.99 18.12
CA ALA A 263 -17.43 -2.40 17.05
C ALA A 263 -18.00 -1.16 16.33
N ARG A 264 -17.88 -1.10 15.02
CA ARG A 264 -18.42 0.02 14.19
C ARG A 264 -19.89 -0.13 13.90
N ARG A 265 -20.43 -1.35 14.00
CA ARG A 265 -21.82 -1.68 13.81
C ARG A 265 -22.27 -2.79 14.77
N SER A 266 -23.56 -2.99 14.89
CA SER A 266 -24.12 -4.11 15.66
C SER A 266 -23.95 -5.43 14.90
N GLY A 267 -24.01 -6.54 15.62
CA GLY A 267 -24.00 -7.87 15.03
C GLY A 267 -22.62 -8.50 14.82
N VAL A 268 -21.54 -7.85 15.25
CA VAL A 268 -20.16 -8.38 15.06
C VAL A 268 -19.91 -9.58 15.96
N ARG A 269 -19.71 -10.74 15.37
CA ARG A 269 -19.39 -12.01 16.08
C ARG A 269 -18.07 -12.63 15.67
N VAL A 270 -17.55 -12.28 14.49
CA VAL A 270 -16.26 -12.75 14.01
C VAL A 270 -15.38 -11.52 13.79
N VAL A 271 -14.20 -11.50 14.40
CA VAL A 271 -13.25 -10.39 14.31
C VAL A 271 -12.01 -10.88 13.57
N PRO A 272 -11.77 -10.43 12.33
CA PRO A 272 -10.61 -10.81 11.56
C PRO A 272 -9.36 -10.03 11.97
N PHE A 273 -8.19 -10.71 11.91
CA PHE A 273 -6.87 -10.13 12.12
C PHE A 273 -5.89 -10.58 11.05
N ALA A 274 -5.07 -9.66 10.56
CA ALA A 274 -3.86 -10.01 9.82
C ALA A 274 -2.77 -10.51 10.77
N LEU A 275 -2.01 -11.49 10.31
CA LEU A 275 -0.83 -11.98 11.01
C LEU A 275 0.12 -12.60 9.97
N PHE A 276 1.42 -12.36 10.10
CA PHE A 276 2.41 -12.95 9.22
C PHE A 276 2.31 -14.48 9.20
N ARG A 277 2.21 -15.06 8.02
CA ARG A 277 1.84 -16.48 7.82
C ARG A 277 2.62 -17.49 8.64
N PRO A 278 3.96 -17.37 8.82
CA PRO A 278 4.71 -18.28 9.68
C PRO A 278 4.41 -18.14 11.18
N LEU A 279 3.78 -17.04 11.61
CA LEU A 279 3.37 -16.84 12.99
C LEU A 279 2.05 -17.56 13.26
N ARG A 280 2.00 -18.26 14.39
CA ARG A 280 0.83 -19.08 14.76
C ARG A 280 0.25 -18.60 16.07
N VAL A 281 -1.06 -18.48 16.11
CA VAL A 281 -1.82 -18.18 17.33
C VAL A 281 -1.83 -19.41 18.23
N GLN A 282 -1.50 -19.23 19.49
CA GLN A 282 -1.49 -20.28 20.52
C GLN A 282 -2.75 -20.22 21.37
N SER A 283 -3.19 -19.02 21.73
CA SER A 283 -4.40 -18.80 22.51
C SER A 283 -4.98 -17.42 22.25
N VAL A 284 -6.30 -17.32 22.37
CA VAL A 284 -7.04 -16.04 22.32
C VAL A 284 -7.95 -15.97 23.55
N THR A 285 -7.96 -14.84 24.23
CA THR A 285 -8.85 -14.60 25.38
C THR A 285 -9.48 -13.21 25.33
N ALA A 286 -10.65 -13.07 25.93
CA ALA A 286 -11.22 -11.79 26.27
C ALA A 286 -11.76 -11.81 27.70
N ASN A 287 -11.48 -10.78 28.49
CA ASN A 287 -11.84 -10.73 29.93
C ASN A 287 -11.38 -11.99 30.71
N GLY A 288 -10.20 -12.53 30.34
CA GLY A 288 -9.64 -13.74 30.95
C GLY A 288 -10.31 -15.06 30.53
N GLN A 289 -11.37 -15.03 29.68
CA GLN A 289 -12.05 -16.21 29.18
C GLN A 289 -11.49 -16.60 27.79
N PRO A 290 -11.21 -17.90 27.57
CA PRO A 290 -10.74 -18.37 26.27
C PRO A 290 -11.80 -18.18 25.17
N LEU A 291 -11.35 -17.80 23.96
CA LEU A 291 -12.17 -17.65 22.78
C LEU A 291 -11.77 -18.67 21.70
N SER A 292 -12.76 -19.13 20.94
CA SER A 292 -12.51 -19.90 19.72
C SER A 292 -11.94 -19.00 18.64
N PHE A 293 -11.04 -19.52 17.83
CA PHE A 293 -10.46 -18.80 16.71
C PHE A 293 -10.24 -19.71 15.50
N ILE A 294 -10.13 -19.11 14.34
CA ILE A 294 -9.83 -19.74 13.06
C ILE A 294 -8.45 -19.30 12.63
N GLN A 295 -7.56 -20.22 12.32
CA GLN A 295 -6.31 -19.95 11.62
C GLN A 295 -5.96 -21.17 10.77
N GLU A 296 -5.95 -21.01 9.45
CA GLU A 296 -5.63 -22.06 8.49
C GLU A 296 -4.10 -22.35 8.45
N ASP A 297 -3.69 -23.35 7.68
CA ASP A 297 -2.27 -23.65 7.49
C ASP A 297 -1.53 -22.44 6.90
N LYS A 298 -0.27 -22.27 7.25
CA LYS A 298 0.58 -21.15 6.80
C LYS A 298 0.72 -21.07 5.27
N ASN A 299 0.54 -22.18 4.56
CA ASN A 299 0.59 -22.20 3.10
C ASN A 299 -0.72 -21.71 2.44
N ASP A 300 -1.80 -21.68 3.19
CA ASP A 300 -3.13 -21.25 2.74
C ASP A 300 -3.39 -19.77 3.10
N ASP A 301 -3.78 -19.52 4.33
CA ASP A 301 -3.99 -18.17 4.85
C ASP A 301 -3.40 -18.06 6.27
N GLY A 302 -2.45 -17.12 6.46
CA GLY A 302 -1.82 -16.89 7.76
C GLY A 302 -2.67 -16.04 8.69
N ASN A 303 -3.64 -15.30 8.15
CA ASN A 303 -4.57 -14.49 8.93
C ASN A 303 -5.40 -15.38 9.88
N PHE A 304 -5.96 -14.76 10.90
CA PHE A 304 -6.85 -15.45 11.79
C PHE A 304 -8.11 -14.64 12.10
N ALA A 305 -9.15 -15.33 12.57
CA ALA A 305 -10.39 -14.70 12.98
C ALA A 305 -10.83 -15.22 14.35
N VAL A 306 -11.27 -14.31 15.21
CA VAL A 306 -11.73 -14.63 16.58
C VAL A 306 -13.24 -14.70 16.58
N ILE A 307 -13.79 -15.79 17.16
CA ILE A 307 -15.24 -16.01 17.27
C ILE A 307 -15.70 -15.61 18.67
N LEU A 308 -16.54 -14.58 18.74
CA LEU A 308 -17.08 -14.10 20.00
C LEU A 308 -18.30 -14.95 20.44
N PRO A 309 -18.51 -15.16 21.74
CA PRO A 309 -19.64 -15.93 22.25
C PRO A 309 -20.99 -15.25 22.02
N LYS A 310 -20.99 -13.91 21.93
CA LYS A 310 -22.18 -13.08 21.59
C LYS A 310 -21.78 -11.97 20.64
N ALA A 311 -22.75 -11.46 19.88
CA ALA A 311 -22.54 -10.33 19.00
C ALA A 311 -22.31 -9.04 19.80
N LEU A 312 -21.39 -8.19 19.32
CA LEU A 312 -21.16 -6.84 19.81
C LEU A 312 -22.22 -5.89 19.25
N SER A 313 -22.56 -4.89 20.04
CA SER A 313 -23.35 -3.75 19.60
C SER A 313 -22.46 -2.65 19.02
N ALA A 314 -23.00 -1.79 18.17
CA ALA A 314 -22.27 -0.62 17.68
C ALA A 314 -21.75 0.25 18.84
N GLY A 315 -20.47 0.60 18.81
CA GLY A 315 -19.78 1.35 19.87
C GLY A 315 -19.33 0.50 21.06
N GLU A 316 -19.67 -0.80 21.11
CA GLU A 316 -19.20 -1.69 22.17
C GLU A 316 -17.69 -1.91 22.05
N LYS A 317 -16.98 -1.79 23.18
CA LYS A 317 -15.52 -1.96 23.26
C LYS A 317 -15.18 -3.34 23.81
N LEU A 318 -14.10 -3.91 23.28
CA LEU A 318 -13.59 -5.22 23.71
C LEU A 318 -12.08 -5.24 23.62
N THR A 319 -11.43 -5.82 24.63
CA THR A 319 -10.01 -6.16 24.58
C THR A 319 -9.85 -7.64 24.26
N ILE A 320 -9.17 -7.93 23.15
CA ILE A 320 -8.79 -9.31 22.77
C ILE A 320 -7.30 -9.48 23.06
N THR A 321 -6.96 -10.49 23.84
CA THR A 321 -5.57 -10.85 24.12
C THR A 321 -5.20 -12.09 23.33
N THR A 322 -4.18 -11.98 22.47
CA THR A 322 -3.67 -13.04 21.61
C THR A 322 -2.25 -13.38 22.02
N THR A 323 -1.97 -14.67 22.28
CA THR A 323 -0.60 -15.20 22.41
C THR A 323 -0.23 -15.88 21.11
N TYR A 324 0.92 -15.53 20.56
CA TYR A 324 1.34 -15.99 19.24
C TYR A 324 2.86 -16.09 19.14
N GLY A 325 3.35 -16.74 18.10
CA GLY A 325 4.79 -16.80 17.84
C GLY A 325 5.14 -17.68 16.67
N GLY A 326 6.41 -17.70 16.31
CA GLY A 326 6.90 -18.48 15.19
C GLY A 326 8.30 -18.07 14.76
N LYS A 327 8.70 -18.61 13.61
CA LYS A 327 9.98 -18.32 12.94
C LYS A 327 9.74 -17.44 11.72
N GLU A 328 10.83 -17.01 11.09
CA GLU A 328 10.82 -16.26 9.83
C GLU A 328 10.30 -14.81 9.95
N ALA A 329 9.90 -14.34 11.13
CA ALA A 329 9.47 -12.95 11.32
C ALA A 329 10.63 -11.96 11.20
N VAL A 330 11.85 -12.41 11.52
CA VAL A 330 13.10 -11.64 11.46
C VAL A 330 14.16 -12.47 10.75
N SER A 331 14.83 -11.88 9.76
CA SER A 331 16.00 -12.47 9.11
C SER A 331 17.27 -12.15 9.93
N ASN A 332 18.06 -13.18 10.20
CA ASN A 332 19.39 -13.04 10.78
C ASN A 332 20.44 -13.13 9.65
N GLU A 333 21.02 -12.00 9.28
CA GLU A 333 21.98 -11.87 8.18
C GLU A 333 23.46 -12.04 8.66
N GLY A 334 23.65 -12.54 9.87
CA GLY A 334 24.96 -12.73 10.48
C GLY A 334 25.54 -11.45 11.09
N SER A 335 26.63 -11.62 11.88
CA SER A 335 27.40 -10.52 12.49
C SER A 335 26.59 -9.54 13.35
N GLY A 336 25.41 -9.93 13.84
CA GLY A 336 24.53 -9.09 14.62
C GLY A 336 23.59 -8.21 13.79
N ASN A 337 23.37 -8.55 12.53
CA ASN A 337 22.46 -7.88 11.63
C ASN A 337 21.11 -8.62 11.59
N TYR A 338 20.05 -7.95 12.01
CA TYR A 338 18.70 -8.47 12.04
C TYR A 338 17.75 -7.50 11.31
N PHE A 339 16.90 -8.05 10.43
CA PHE A 339 15.97 -7.25 9.63
C PHE A 339 14.56 -7.82 9.71
N PRO A 340 13.52 -7.00 9.98
CA PRO A 340 12.14 -7.48 10.03
C PRO A 340 11.68 -7.96 8.64
N VAL A 341 11.09 -9.15 8.60
CA VAL A 341 10.49 -9.77 7.42
C VAL A 341 8.96 -9.61 7.50
N ALA A 342 8.41 -9.77 8.68
CA ALA A 342 6.98 -9.74 8.94
C ALA A 342 6.33 -8.35 8.80
N ARG A 343 7.10 -7.30 8.62
CA ARG A 343 6.64 -5.93 8.36
C ARG A 343 5.45 -5.49 9.25
N ASP A 344 4.30 -5.13 8.65
CA ASP A 344 3.11 -4.59 9.31
C ASP A 344 2.24 -5.62 10.03
N ASP A 345 2.47 -6.91 9.85
CA ASP A 345 1.72 -8.03 10.42
C ASP A 345 2.54 -8.95 11.34
N TRP A 346 3.64 -8.42 11.92
CA TRP A 346 4.41 -9.12 12.94
C TRP A 346 3.66 -9.26 14.29
N TYR A 347 2.53 -8.61 14.43
CA TYR A 347 1.56 -8.67 15.53
C TYR A 347 0.15 -8.77 14.95
N PRO A 348 -0.87 -9.21 15.73
CA PRO A 348 -2.27 -9.17 15.30
C PRO A 348 -2.70 -7.74 14.93
N ASN A 349 -2.96 -7.50 13.66
CA ASN A 349 -3.28 -6.18 13.13
C ASN A 349 -4.61 -6.20 12.35
N ASP A 350 -5.11 -5.04 12.01
CA ASP A 350 -6.25 -4.92 11.08
C ASP A 350 -5.88 -5.50 9.71
N PRO A 351 -6.74 -6.30 9.06
CA PRO A 351 -6.44 -6.88 7.75
C PRO A 351 -6.17 -5.86 6.64
N GLY A 352 -6.54 -4.60 6.83
CA GLY A 352 -6.20 -3.50 5.94
C GLY A 352 -4.78 -2.96 6.11
N GLY A 353 -4.05 -3.39 7.15
CA GLY A 353 -2.66 -2.98 7.42
C GLY A 353 -2.51 -1.45 7.53
N ALA A 354 -1.51 -0.91 6.83
CA ALA A 354 -1.16 0.51 6.85
C ALA A 354 -2.21 1.46 6.24
N PHE A 355 -3.34 0.94 5.73
CA PHE A 355 -4.33 1.74 5.04
C PHE A 355 -5.44 2.25 5.97
N GLY A 356 -5.27 3.42 6.53
CA GLY A 356 -6.36 4.25 7.03
C GLY A 356 -6.81 4.07 8.48
N GLU A 357 -6.33 3.07 9.22
CA GLU A 357 -6.68 2.90 10.63
C GLU A 357 -5.55 3.39 11.53
N TYR A 358 -5.89 4.21 12.52
CA TYR A 358 -4.95 4.80 13.46
C TYR A 358 -5.19 4.27 14.87
N ALA A 359 -4.16 3.74 15.51
CA ALA A 359 -4.18 3.21 16.85
C ALA A 359 -3.00 3.72 17.68
N LEU A 360 -3.12 3.70 19.01
CA LEU A 360 -2.00 3.90 19.91
C LEU A 360 -1.24 2.59 20.15
N TYR A 361 0.05 2.68 20.41
CA TYR A 361 0.92 1.53 20.66
C TYR A 361 1.72 1.71 21.95
N ASP A 362 1.63 0.72 22.84
CA ASP A 362 2.54 0.52 23.97
C ASP A 362 3.27 -0.81 23.73
N MET A 363 4.61 -0.76 23.62
CA MET A 363 5.39 -1.94 23.25
C MET A 363 6.49 -2.24 24.25
N THR A 364 6.55 -3.47 24.73
CA THR A 364 7.68 -4.01 25.45
C THR A 364 8.41 -4.99 24.56
N LEU A 365 9.61 -4.64 24.13
CA LEU A 365 10.38 -5.42 23.15
C LEU A 365 11.65 -5.96 23.82
N ARG A 366 11.84 -7.29 23.72
CA ARG A 366 12.98 -8.00 24.29
C ARG A 366 13.86 -8.55 23.20
N ILE A 367 15.14 -8.18 23.22
CA ILE A 367 16.14 -8.61 22.23
C ILE A 367 17.35 -9.26 22.93
N PRO A 368 18.17 -10.02 22.21
CA PRO A 368 19.38 -10.60 22.77
C PRO A 368 20.31 -9.53 23.36
N LYS A 369 20.93 -9.83 24.49
CA LYS A 369 21.88 -8.93 25.17
C LYS A 369 22.98 -8.42 24.24
N GLY A 370 23.32 -7.13 24.37
CA GLY A 370 24.38 -6.48 23.59
C GLY A 370 23.92 -5.97 22.23
N MET A 371 22.62 -5.97 21.98
CA MET A 371 22.01 -5.35 20.81
C MET A 371 21.22 -4.10 21.23
N LYS A 372 21.03 -3.18 20.30
CA LYS A 372 20.18 -1.99 20.42
C LYS A 372 18.88 -2.20 19.64
N MET A 373 17.80 -1.57 20.13
CA MET A 373 16.48 -1.54 19.49
C MET A 373 16.19 -0.14 18.97
N ALA A 374 15.69 -0.05 17.76
CA ALA A 374 14.99 1.12 17.24
C ALA A 374 13.56 0.69 16.95
N ALA A 375 12.56 1.43 17.41
CA ALA A 375 11.17 1.07 17.21
C ALA A 375 10.29 2.32 17.09
N THR A 376 9.11 2.14 16.51
CA THR A 376 8.05 3.15 16.47
C THR A 376 7.71 3.63 17.89
N GLY A 377 7.49 4.93 18.06
CA GLY A 377 7.20 5.54 19.35
C GLY A 377 8.45 6.08 20.08
N VAL A 378 8.24 6.63 21.27
CA VAL A 378 9.30 7.17 22.12
C VAL A 378 9.80 6.08 23.07
N LEU A 379 11.12 5.94 23.22
CA LEU A 379 11.74 5.07 24.22
C LEU A 379 11.45 5.58 25.63
N VAL A 380 10.67 4.83 26.41
CA VAL A 380 10.30 5.16 27.79
C VAL A 380 11.36 4.64 28.76
N SER A 381 11.83 3.42 28.57
CA SER A 381 12.86 2.80 29.43
C SER A 381 13.62 1.71 28.71
N GLU A 382 14.85 1.47 29.18
CA GLU A 382 15.71 0.38 28.74
C GLU A 382 16.33 -0.28 29.96
N SER A 383 16.30 -1.61 30.01
CA SER A 383 16.88 -2.41 31.09
C SER A 383 17.49 -3.71 30.54
N ASN A 384 18.34 -4.34 31.38
CA ASN A 384 18.85 -5.68 31.08
C ASN A 384 18.28 -6.68 32.08
N GLU A 385 17.49 -7.61 31.59
CA GLU A 385 16.77 -8.60 32.40
C GLU A 385 16.96 -10.02 31.82
N GLY A 386 17.33 -10.98 32.68
CA GLY A 386 17.43 -12.39 32.27
C GLY A 386 18.33 -12.68 31.07
N GLY A 387 19.31 -11.79 30.77
CA GLY A 387 20.21 -11.96 29.63
C GLY A 387 19.65 -11.38 28.31
N GLN A 388 18.58 -10.61 28.39
CA GLN A 388 17.99 -9.84 27.29
C GLN A 388 18.11 -8.34 27.55
N ASN A 389 18.13 -7.56 26.49
CA ASN A 389 17.86 -6.12 26.55
C ASN A 389 16.36 -5.93 26.37
N VAL A 390 15.74 -5.25 27.35
CA VAL A 390 14.30 -4.98 27.41
C VAL A 390 14.08 -3.49 27.20
N THR A 391 13.32 -3.13 26.17
CA THR A 391 12.99 -1.73 25.85
C THR A 391 11.48 -1.54 25.87
N VAL A 392 11.04 -0.42 26.44
CA VAL A 392 9.63 -0.03 26.48
C VAL A 392 9.44 1.20 25.62
N TRP A 393 8.53 1.11 24.68
CA TRP A 393 8.22 2.14 23.67
C TRP A 393 6.75 2.53 23.76
N LYS A 394 6.46 3.80 23.51
CA LYS A 394 5.10 4.32 23.52
C LYS A 394 4.88 5.30 22.37
N SER A 395 3.83 5.12 21.60
CA SER A 395 3.40 6.10 20.62
C SER A 395 2.78 7.32 21.31
N GLU A 396 3.21 8.53 20.94
CA GLU A 396 2.61 9.78 21.44
C GLU A 396 1.33 10.13 20.69
N ASN A 397 1.20 9.65 19.47
CA ASN A 397 0.07 9.90 18.59
C ASN A 397 -0.47 8.58 18.02
N PRO A 398 -1.76 8.50 17.66
CA PRO A 398 -2.27 7.35 16.92
C PRO A 398 -1.55 7.19 15.57
N GLN A 399 -1.23 5.95 15.22
CA GLN A 399 -0.43 5.60 14.04
C GLN A 399 -1.06 4.41 13.31
N THR A 400 -0.76 4.27 12.03
CA THR A 400 -1.32 3.20 11.21
C THR A 400 -0.64 1.85 11.42
N VAL A 401 0.66 1.86 11.73
CA VAL A 401 1.48 0.65 11.94
C VAL A 401 2.58 0.94 12.95
N ALA A 402 3.08 -0.12 13.60
CA ALA A 402 4.28 -0.08 14.43
C ALA A 402 5.35 -1.00 13.84
N GLY A 403 6.61 -0.55 13.88
CA GLY A 403 7.75 -1.27 13.39
C GLY A 403 8.90 -1.34 14.39
N PHE A 404 9.91 -2.10 14.02
CA PHE A 404 11.13 -2.21 14.80
C PHE A 404 12.34 -2.53 13.90
N SER A 405 13.53 -2.24 14.40
CA SER A 405 14.79 -2.74 13.88
C SER A 405 15.73 -2.99 15.06
N PHE A 406 16.51 -4.04 15.06
CA PHE A 406 17.48 -4.27 16.11
C PHE A 406 18.76 -4.93 15.57
N GLY A 407 19.85 -4.70 16.30
CA GLY A 407 21.15 -5.21 15.90
C GLY A 407 22.28 -4.66 16.75
N LYS A 408 23.50 -4.97 16.36
CA LYS A 408 24.70 -4.31 16.88
C LYS A 408 24.89 -3.00 16.12
N PHE A 409 24.36 -1.92 16.68
CA PHE A 409 24.35 -0.62 16.02
C PHE A 409 25.38 0.35 16.57
N LYS A 410 26.03 1.07 15.67
CA LYS A 410 26.65 2.36 15.94
C LYS A 410 25.60 3.43 15.73
N GLU A 411 25.42 4.28 16.73
CA GLU A 411 24.43 5.34 16.76
C GLU A 411 25.07 6.70 16.59
N GLU A 412 24.38 7.57 15.86
CA GLU A 412 24.64 9.01 15.76
C GLU A 412 23.32 9.73 15.99
N GLU A 413 23.33 10.91 16.61
CA GLU A 413 22.11 11.66 16.93
C GLU A 413 22.24 13.15 16.58
N ALA A 414 21.08 13.79 16.32
CA ALA A 414 20.96 15.23 16.13
C ALA A 414 19.68 15.78 16.76
N LYS A 415 19.76 16.98 17.30
CA LYS A 415 18.63 17.70 17.89
C LYS A 415 18.46 19.03 17.17
N LEU A 416 17.38 19.15 16.42
CA LEU A 416 16.97 20.39 15.79
C LEU A 416 16.19 21.25 16.78
N THR A 417 16.37 22.56 16.72
CA THR A 417 15.64 23.52 17.56
C THR A 417 14.53 24.24 16.78
N LYS A 418 14.63 24.26 15.45
CA LYS A 418 13.66 24.88 14.51
C LYS A 418 13.64 24.09 13.21
N PRO A 419 12.65 23.20 13.00
CA PRO A 419 11.65 22.77 13.99
C PRO A 419 12.29 22.04 15.17
N GLU A 420 11.58 21.94 16.30
CA GLU A 420 11.99 21.02 17.37
C GLU A 420 11.81 19.58 16.89
N TYR A 421 12.93 18.87 16.69
CA TYR A 421 12.91 17.52 16.15
C TYR A 421 14.15 16.74 16.60
N PHE A 422 14.00 15.47 16.97
CA PHE A 422 15.07 14.60 17.36
C PHE A 422 15.29 13.49 16.32
N ILE A 423 16.52 13.32 15.86
CA ILE A 423 16.85 12.32 14.84
C ILE A 423 17.97 11.44 15.35
N GLN A 424 17.79 10.14 15.27
CA GLN A 424 18.80 9.15 15.54
C GLN A 424 19.10 8.36 14.28
N SER A 425 20.34 7.98 14.04
CA SER A 425 20.75 7.16 12.91
C SER A 425 21.55 5.97 13.39
N TYR A 426 21.07 4.77 13.05
CA TYR A 426 21.61 3.48 13.46
C TYR A 426 22.22 2.77 12.26
N ALA A 427 23.51 2.49 12.33
CA ALA A 427 24.19 1.69 11.32
C ALA A 427 24.76 0.42 11.94
N ASN A 428 24.67 -0.72 11.26
CA ASN A 428 25.23 -1.97 11.72
C ASN A 428 26.77 -1.83 11.88
N GLU A 429 27.31 -2.22 13.03
CA GLU A 429 28.75 -2.14 13.31
C GLU A 429 29.56 -3.00 12.36
N GLU A 430 29.03 -4.16 11.98
CA GLU A 430 29.64 -5.07 11.02
C GLU A 430 28.70 -5.32 9.84
N SER A 431 29.30 -5.51 8.67
CA SER A 431 28.54 -5.85 7.46
C SER A 431 27.89 -7.24 7.59
N PRO A 432 26.69 -7.43 7.03
CA PRO A 432 26.05 -8.74 6.90
C PRO A 432 26.95 -9.77 6.19
N ASP A 433 26.71 -11.05 6.41
CA ASP A 433 27.54 -12.11 5.87
C ASP A 433 27.56 -12.14 4.33
N TRP A 434 26.44 -11.80 3.68
CA TRP A 434 26.39 -11.70 2.21
C TRP A 434 27.27 -10.56 1.66
N VAL A 435 27.36 -9.43 2.37
CA VAL A 435 28.26 -8.31 2.00
C VAL A 435 29.71 -8.76 2.15
N LYS A 436 30.06 -9.45 3.25
CA LYS A 436 31.39 -10.03 3.47
C LYS A 436 31.75 -11.07 2.40
N ALA A 437 30.78 -11.88 1.97
CA ALA A 437 30.95 -12.83 0.88
C ALA A 437 31.22 -12.13 -0.45
N LEU A 438 30.46 -11.07 -0.74
CA LEU A 438 30.65 -10.25 -1.95
C LEU A 438 32.07 -9.62 -1.99
N GLN A 439 32.52 -9.04 -0.89
CA GLN A 439 33.88 -8.48 -0.77
C GLN A 439 34.96 -9.54 -1.06
N ARG A 440 34.78 -10.76 -0.53
CA ARG A 440 35.74 -11.88 -0.77
C ARG A 440 35.75 -12.31 -2.24
N ASN A 441 34.62 -12.44 -2.89
CA ASN A 441 34.53 -12.85 -4.29
C ASN A 441 35.16 -11.82 -5.21
N VAL A 442 34.90 -10.55 -5.02
CA VAL A 442 35.52 -9.47 -5.80
C VAL A 442 37.05 -9.42 -5.59
N SER A 443 37.54 -9.76 -4.39
CA SER A 443 38.98 -9.82 -4.10
C SER A 443 39.65 -11.06 -4.69
N SER A 444 38.89 -12.16 -4.93
CA SER A 444 39.44 -13.41 -5.50
C SER A 444 39.47 -13.41 -7.03
N ASP A 445 38.68 -12.61 -7.69
CA ASP A 445 38.61 -12.54 -9.16
C ASP A 445 39.68 -11.60 -9.77
N LEU A 446 40.57 -11.04 -8.96
CA LEU A 446 41.72 -10.29 -9.46
C LEU A 446 42.78 -11.27 -10.04
N PRO A 447 43.11 -11.17 -11.33
CA PRO A 447 44.04 -12.09 -11.93
C PRO A 447 45.44 -11.95 -11.29
N THR A 448 45.92 -13.07 -10.77
CA THR A 448 47.25 -13.19 -10.17
C THR A 448 48.38 -13.30 -11.22
N HIS A 449 48.14 -13.03 -12.50
CA HIS A 449 49.14 -13.08 -13.54
C HIS A 449 49.59 -11.72 -14.02
N GLY A 450 50.86 -11.45 -13.80
CA GLY A 450 51.52 -10.20 -14.13
C GLY A 450 51.41 -9.81 -15.59
N SER A 451 50.77 -8.67 -15.78
CA SER A 451 51.05 -7.77 -16.88
C SER A 451 51.01 -6.34 -16.33
N HIS A 452 51.95 -5.56 -16.74
CA HIS A 452 52.26 -4.21 -16.31
C HIS A 452 51.06 -3.26 -16.57
N MET A 453 50.12 -3.15 -15.66
CA MET A 453 49.18 -2.04 -15.56
C MET A 453 48.58 -2.00 -14.17
N GLY A 454 48.79 -0.92 -13.45
CA GLY A 454 48.08 -0.42 -12.27
C GLY A 454 47.95 -1.39 -11.09
N ALA A 455 48.26 -0.92 -9.88
CA ALA A 455 47.99 -1.66 -8.66
C ALA A 455 46.53 -2.12 -8.64
N PRO A 456 46.24 -3.37 -8.16
CA PRO A 456 44.86 -3.83 -8.01
C PRO A 456 44.09 -2.82 -7.16
N VAL A 457 43.04 -2.25 -7.70
CA VAL A 457 42.11 -1.44 -6.95
C VAL A 457 41.44 -2.40 -5.97
N ALA A 458 41.95 -2.47 -4.74
CA ALA A 458 41.24 -3.12 -3.66
C ALA A 458 39.92 -2.33 -3.54
N LEU A 459 38.77 -2.99 -3.76
CA LEU A 459 37.50 -2.42 -3.39
C LEU A 459 37.62 -2.01 -1.93
N GLY A 460 37.42 -0.73 -1.64
CA GLY A 460 37.49 -0.20 -0.29
C GLY A 460 36.55 -1.01 0.63
N THR A 461 36.81 -1.00 1.92
CA THR A 461 35.94 -1.68 2.88
C THR A 461 34.51 -1.27 2.66
N MET A 462 33.61 -2.21 2.41
CA MET A 462 32.16 -1.97 2.36
C MET A 462 31.68 -1.72 3.80
N SER A 463 32.00 -0.54 4.32
CA SER A 463 31.62 -0.14 5.67
C SER A 463 30.18 0.27 5.68
N THR A 464 29.40 -0.30 6.60
CA THR A 464 28.01 0.06 6.85
C THR A 464 27.86 1.30 7.73
N THR A 465 28.95 1.76 8.37
CA THR A 465 28.96 2.91 9.27
C THR A 465 29.58 4.18 8.71
N SER A 466 30.32 4.10 7.60
CA SER A 466 31.10 5.22 7.05
C SER A 466 30.24 6.43 6.66
N LEU A 467 29.04 6.20 6.16
CA LEU A 467 28.09 7.25 5.75
C LEU A 467 26.96 7.51 6.77
N ASN A 468 27.05 6.97 7.99
CA ASN A 468 25.99 7.16 9.00
C ASN A 468 25.74 8.63 9.33
N LYS A 469 26.81 9.41 9.50
CA LYS A 469 26.70 10.87 9.71
C LYS A 469 26.14 11.61 8.52
N LYS A 470 26.40 11.12 7.31
CA LYS A 470 25.80 11.70 6.10
C LYS A 470 24.29 11.46 6.06
N ALA A 471 23.84 10.23 6.32
CA ALA A 471 22.43 9.91 6.40
C ALA A 471 21.70 10.77 7.46
N LEU A 472 22.33 10.95 8.64
CA LEU A 472 21.82 11.82 9.68
C LEU A 472 21.67 13.28 9.18
N ALA A 473 22.73 13.84 8.58
CA ALA A 473 22.71 15.22 8.08
C ALA A 473 21.68 15.43 6.95
N GLU A 474 21.52 14.45 6.07
CA GLU A 474 20.46 14.47 5.05
C GLU A 474 19.07 14.44 5.69
N GLY A 475 18.86 13.64 6.73
CA GLY A 475 17.62 13.62 7.50
C GLY A 475 17.32 14.98 8.15
N GLU A 476 18.32 15.62 8.76
CA GLU A 476 18.16 16.97 9.35
C GLU A 476 17.72 18.01 8.30
N LEU A 477 18.41 18.05 7.16
CA LEU A 477 18.08 18.97 6.08
C LEU A 477 16.71 18.69 5.46
N ALA A 478 16.34 17.42 5.32
CA ALA A 478 15.03 17.02 4.84
C ALA A 478 13.90 17.46 5.79
N VAL A 479 14.05 17.23 7.10
CA VAL A 479 13.07 17.67 8.12
C VAL A 479 12.90 19.19 8.10
N GLN A 480 13.98 19.97 8.00
CA GLN A 480 13.91 21.43 7.90
C GLN A 480 13.17 21.88 6.64
N LEU A 481 13.52 21.33 5.48
CA LEU A 481 12.89 21.64 4.20
C LEU A 481 11.39 21.32 4.20
N TYR A 482 11.03 20.11 4.66
CA TYR A 482 9.65 19.65 4.60
C TYR A 482 8.77 20.35 5.61
N THR A 483 9.32 20.74 6.76
CA THR A 483 8.60 21.62 7.71
C THR A 483 8.31 22.98 7.11
N ASP A 484 9.24 23.56 6.34
CA ASP A 484 9.02 24.84 5.64
C ASP A 484 7.96 24.72 4.53
N TYR A 485 8.00 23.65 3.76
CA TYR A 485 7.06 23.44 2.66
C TYR A 485 5.69 22.94 3.08
N PHE A 486 5.62 22.01 4.04
CA PHE A 486 4.39 21.26 4.37
C PHE A 486 3.85 21.55 5.77
N GLY A 487 4.58 22.34 6.56
CA GLY A 487 4.26 22.53 7.97
C GLY A 487 4.82 21.38 8.84
N PRO A 488 4.55 21.43 10.16
CA PRO A 488 5.09 20.42 11.07
C PRO A 488 4.50 19.04 10.84
N SER A 489 5.36 18.01 10.92
CA SER A 489 4.91 16.62 11.03
C SER A 489 4.17 16.38 12.35
N LEU A 490 3.32 15.36 12.38
CA LEU A 490 2.70 14.85 13.62
C LEU A 490 3.77 14.35 14.61
N PHE A 491 4.87 13.81 14.08
CA PHE A 491 5.97 13.23 14.84
C PHE A 491 7.07 14.25 15.08
N LYS A 492 7.71 14.18 16.27
CA LYS A 492 8.81 15.08 16.66
C LYS A 492 10.15 14.36 16.77
N HIS A 493 10.19 13.09 16.44
CA HIS A 493 11.42 12.32 16.37
C HIS A 493 11.36 11.30 15.25
N MET A 494 12.51 10.78 14.87
CA MET A 494 12.66 9.79 13.83
C MET A 494 13.96 9.02 14.02
N GLN A 495 13.91 7.73 13.70
CA GLN A 495 15.04 6.83 13.73
C GLN A 495 15.35 6.33 12.32
N LEU A 496 16.53 6.63 11.80
CA LEU A 496 17.05 6.10 10.55
C LEU A 496 17.76 4.78 10.85
N THR A 497 17.37 3.70 10.21
CA THR A 497 18.00 2.38 10.34
C THR A 497 18.36 1.83 8.97
N GLN A 498 19.03 0.69 8.92
CA GLN A 498 19.41 0.03 7.69
C GLN A 498 18.52 -1.16 7.41
N GLN A 499 18.25 -1.43 6.14
CA GLN A 499 17.65 -2.67 5.68
C GLN A 499 18.57 -3.41 4.70
N THR A 500 18.38 -4.73 4.60
CA THR A 500 19.23 -5.60 3.77
C THR A 500 18.99 -5.43 2.26
N ALA A 501 17.79 -5.02 1.83
CA ALA A 501 17.50 -4.77 0.42
C ALA A 501 18.32 -3.57 -0.10
N CYS A 502 18.80 -3.68 -1.34
CA CYS A 502 19.56 -2.61 -1.99
C CYS A 502 18.73 -1.74 -2.93
N ASN A 503 17.53 -2.17 -3.28
CA ASN A 503 16.73 -1.57 -4.36
C ASN A 503 15.49 -0.78 -3.88
N PHE A 504 15.24 -0.68 -2.57
CA PHE A 504 14.17 0.16 -2.00
C PHE A 504 14.46 0.53 -0.55
N GLY A 505 13.95 1.68 -0.12
CA GLY A 505 13.80 2.09 1.28
C GLY A 505 12.46 1.65 1.84
N GLN A 506 12.21 1.95 3.10
CA GLN A 506 10.93 1.77 3.75
C GLN A 506 10.79 2.82 4.85
N SER A 507 9.64 3.45 4.93
CA SER A 507 9.37 4.38 6.03
C SER A 507 8.07 4.01 6.74
N TRP A 508 8.14 4.01 8.08
CA TRP A 508 6.99 3.85 8.96
C TRP A 508 6.98 4.99 9.98
N PRO A 509 5.91 5.18 10.73
CA PRO A 509 5.90 6.25 11.72
C PRO A 509 7.13 6.19 12.60
N GLU A 510 7.91 7.28 12.61
CA GLU A 510 9.09 7.47 13.45
C GLU A 510 10.26 6.50 13.17
N LEU A 511 10.15 5.64 12.17
CA LEU A 511 11.16 4.61 11.86
C LEU A 511 11.35 4.48 10.35
N VAL A 512 12.56 4.76 9.88
CA VAL A 512 12.95 4.77 8.48
C VAL A 512 14.05 3.75 8.23
N TRP A 513 13.88 2.88 7.26
CA TRP A 513 14.89 1.92 6.80
C TRP A 513 15.54 2.39 5.51
N ILE A 514 16.79 2.73 5.58
CA ILE A 514 17.60 3.10 4.42
C ILE A 514 18.29 1.84 3.86
N PRO A 515 18.29 1.63 2.54
CA PRO A 515 18.99 0.50 1.92
C PRO A 515 20.45 0.43 2.38
N ILE A 516 20.91 -0.75 2.82
CA ILE A 516 22.28 -0.90 3.32
C ILE A 516 23.33 -0.48 2.27
N CYS A 517 23.02 -0.69 0.98
CA CYS A 517 23.90 -0.31 -0.13
C CYS A 517 24.09 1.19 -0.28
N TYR A 518 23.21 2.01 0.28
CA TYR A 518 23.38 3.47 0.35
C TYR A 518 24.64 3.84 1.17
N TYR A 519 24.95 3.05 2.19
CA TYR A 519 26.10 3.29 3.07
C TYR A 519 27.44 2.87 2.48
N PHE A 520 27.45 2.25 1.30
CA PHE A 520 28.67 1.97 0.56
C PHE A 520 29.15 3.24 -0.17
N ASP A 521 30.46 3.39 -0.34
CA ASP A 521 30.96 4.51 -1.12
C ASP A 521 30.50 4.42 -2.60
N SER A 522 30.57 5.56 -3.30
CA SER A 522 30.09 5.68 -4.68
C SER A 522 30.82 4.75 -5.65
N THR A 523 32.11 4.49 -5.43
CA THR A 523 32.92 3.63 -6.27
C THR A 523 32.45 2.17 -6.15
N VAL A 524 32.17 1.72 -4.93
CA VAL A 524 31.60 0.38 -4.68
C VAL A 524 30.23 0.25 -5.31
N ARG A 525 29.34 1.22 -5.11
CA ARG A 525 28.00 1.19 -5.72
C ARG A 525 28.08 1.12 -7.24
N HIS A 526 28.94 1.93 -7.85
CA HIS A 526 29.17 1.91 -9.29
C HIS A 526 29.67 0.56 -9.78
N SER A 527 30.65 -0.01 -9.08
CA SER A 527 31.23 -1.32 -9.42
C SER A 527 30.22 -2.47 -9.30
N LEU A 528 29.19 -2.32 -8.45
CA LEU A 528 28.10 -3.28 -8.28
C LEU A 528 26.93 -3.03 -9.24
N GLY A 529 27.01 -2.03 -10.12
CA GLY A 529 25.93 -1.65 -11.03
C GLY A 529 24.70 -1.02 -10.33
N LEU A 530 24.84 -0.61 -9.08
CA LEU A 530 23.74 -0.06 -8.30
C LEU A 530 23.41 1.40 -8.66
N ASP A 531 24.33 2.11 -9.29
CA ASP A 531 24.11 3.51 -9.73
C ASP A 531 23.19 3.62 -10.95
N HIS A 532 22.99 2.52 -11.67
CA HIS A 532 22.20 2.46 -12.90
C HIS A 532 20.84 1.78 -12.72
N ALA A 533 20.57 1.19 -11.54
CA ALA A 533 19.44 0.31 -11.35
C ALA A 533 18.09 1.07 -11.20
N ASP A 534 18.12 2.29 -10.67
CA ASP A 534 16.93 3.10 -10.44
C ASP A 534 17.21 4.58 -10.73
N HIS A 535 16.66 5.07 -11.80
CA HIS A 535 16.65 6.44 -12.29
C HIS A 535 16.48 7.46 -11.13
N GLY A 536 17.52 8.09 -10.69
CA GLY A 536 17.49 9.19 -9.72
C GLY A 536 17.23 8.81 -8.26
N TYR A 537 16.46 7.77 -7.93
CA TYR A 537 16.07 7.37 -6.57
C TYR A 537 17.25 7.26 -5.59
N TRP A 538 18.35 6.60 -5.98
CA TRP A 538 19.54 6.45 -5.15
C TRP A 538 20.21 7.77 -4.77
N LYS A 539 19.98 8.81 -5.54
CA LYS A 539 20.55 10.14 -5.31
C LYS A 539 19.88 10.87 -4.16
N VAL A 540 18.66 10.45 -3.79
CA VAL A 540 17.78 11.16 -2.84
C VAL A 540 16.96 10.22 -1.94
N VAL A 541 17.37 8.97 -1.81
CA VAL A 541 16.62 7.96 -1.05
C VAL A 541 16.32 8.37 0.39
N THR A 542 17.29 8.99 1.10
CA THR A 542 17.07 9.48 2.47
C THR A 542 15.98 10.55 2.49
N ALA A 543 16.02 11.50 1.57
CA ALA A 543 15.03 12.58 1.47
C ALA A 543 13.64 12.03 1.13
N HIS A 544 13.55 11.04 0.22
CA HIS A 544 12.31 10.35 -0.12
C HIS A 544 11.71 9.66 1.11
N GLU A 545 12.49 8.82 1.79
CA GLU A 545 11.99 8.04 2.94
C GLU A 545 11.64 8.92 4.15
N VAL A 546 12.37 10.01 4.39
CA VAL A 546 12.07 10.96 5.47
C VAL A 546 10.73 11.66 5.25
N THR A 547 10.38 12.01 4.00
CA THR A 547 9.15 12.73 3.73
C THR A 547 7.88 11.91 3.97
N HIS A 548 8.00 10.57 4.01
CA HIS A 548 6.89 9.71 4.42
C HIS A 548 6.43 9.96 5.86
N GLN A 549 7.24 10.63 6.71
CA GLN A 549 6.75 11.10 8.00
C GLN A 549 5.59 12.12 7.86
N TRP A 550 5.48 12.79 6.70
CA TRP A 550 4.32 13.60 6.30
C TRP A 550 3.35 12.76 5.46
N TRP A 551 3.81 12.18 4.34
CA TRP A 551 2.99 11.54 3.31
C TRP A 551 2.88 10.02 3.52
N GLY A 552 1.76 9.60 4.04
CA GLY A 552 1.50 8.22 4.45
C GLY A 552 1.32 8.08 5.97
N HIS A 553 1.95 8.94 6.78
CA HIS A 553 1.91 8.82 8.24
C HIS A 553 1.26 10.01 8.94
N THR A 554 1.72 11.24 8.76
CA THR A 554 0.99 12.41 9.27
C THR A 554 -0.34 12.57 8.54
N VAL A 555 -0.32 12.52 7.22
CA VAL A 555 -1.50 12.42 6.36
C VAL A 555 -1.49 11.04 5.73
N GLY A 556 -2.39 10.15 6.15
CA GLY A 556 -2.58 8.85 5.53
C GLY A 556 -3.41 8.93 4.26
N PHE A 557 -3.63 7.81 3.63
CA PHE A 557 -4.50 7.69 2.45
C PHE A 557 -5.57 6.62 2.70
N ALA A 558 -6.79 6.92 2.27
CA ALA A 558 -7.98 6.17 2.67
C ALA A 558 -8.08 4.78 2.01
N SER A 559 -7.41 4.60 0.86
CA SER A 559 -7.48 3.36 0.09
C SER A 559 -6.28 3.17 -0.83
N GLY A 560 -6.18 2.00 -1.45
CA GLY A 560 -5.20 1.74 -2.50
C GLY A 560 -5.32 2.67 -3.72
N ARG A 561 -6.48 3.30 -3.95
CA ARG A 561 -6.67 4.33 -4.98
C ARG A 561 -5.94 5.62 -4.67
N ASP A 562 -5.74 5.89 -3.38
CA ASP A 562 -5.17 7.13 -2.87
C ASP A 562 -3.67 6.99 -2.58
N GLN A 563 -3.10 5.78 -2.72
CA GLN A 563 -1.70 5.46 -2.44
C GLN A 563 -0.71 6.35 -3.21
N TRP A 564 -1.06 6.84 -4.40
CA TRP A 564 -0.23 7.75 -5.17
C TRP A 564 0.09 9.06 -4.42
N MET A 565 -0.76 9.47 -3.46
CA MET A 565 -0.51 10.62 -2.60
C MET A 565 0.58 10.37 -1.56
N SER A 566 0.91 9.11 -1.23
CA SER A 566 2.10 8.81 -0.45
C SER A 566 3.34 8.89 -1.33
N GLU A 567 3.41 8.04 -2.32
CA GLU A 567 4.62 7.82 -3.12
C GLU A 567 4.93 8.98 -4.08
N GLY A 568 3.93 9.48 -4.79
CA GLY A 568 4.11 10.63 -5.69
C GLY A 568 4.46 11.92 -4.93
N PHE A 569 3.91 12.10 -3.73
CA PHE A 569 4.26 13.24 -2.87
C PHE A 569 5.70 13.11 -2.33
N ALA A 570 6.12 11.86 -2.03
CA ALA A 570 7.49 11.60 -1.61
C ALA A 570 8.51 11.87 -2.75
N GLU A 571 8.19 11.47 -3.99
CA GLU A 571 9.04 11.76 -5.14
C GLU A 571 9.12 13.27 -5.45
N LEU A 572 8.01 14.00 -5.41
CA LEU A 572 8.07 15.46 -5.50
C LEU A 572 8.98 16.03 -4.42
N SER A 573 8.82 15.59 -3.17
CA SER A 573 9.60 16.10 -2.04
C SER A 573 11.10 15.83 -2.21
N ALA A 574 11.46 14.68 -2.77
CA ALA A 574 12.84 14.36 -3.15
C ALA A 574 13.37 15.34 -4.23
N SER A 575 12.55 15.72 -5.21
CA SER A 575 12.93 16.73 -6.21
C SER A 575 13.13 18.11 -5.60
N LEU A 576 12.30 18.49 -4.61
CA LEU A 576 12.47 19.73 -3.84
C LEU A 576 13.81 19.73 -3.08
N TYR A 577 14.21 18.59 -2.53
CA TYR A 577 15.51 18.46 -1.86
C TYR A 577 16.67 18.73 -2.83
N ILE A 578 16.63 18.18 -4.05
CA ILE A 578 17.62 18.45 -5.10
C ILE A 578 17.66 19.96 -5.44
N SER A 579 16.49 20.56 -5.63
CA SER A 579 16.39 21.96 -6.05
C SER A 579 16.80 22.94 -4.96
N MET A 580 16.34 22.74 -3.71
CA MET A 580 16.44 23.75 -2.64
C MET A 580 17.66 23.52 -1.72
N ILE A 581 18.03 22.28 -1.46
CA ILE A 581 19.16 21.91 -0.59
C ILE A 581 20.44 21.74 -1.41
N GLU A 582 20.41 20.89 -2.42
CA GLU A 582 21.59 20.69 -3.26
C GLU A 582 21.82 21.84 -4.25
N LYS A 583 20.77 22.61 -4.57
CA LYS A 583 20.80 23.74 -5.53
C LYS A 583 21.37 23.35 -6.89
N ASN A 584 21.08 22.15 -7.34
CA ASN A 584 21.62 21.58 -8.58
C ASN A 584 20.55 21.48 -9.66
N GLN A 585 20.44 22.54 -10.47
CA GLN A 585 19.44 22.62 -11.56
C GLN A 585 19.61 21.48 -12.59
N LYS A 586 20.83 21.09 -12.90
CA LYS A 586 21.06 20.02 -13.85
C LYS A 586 20.51 18.70 -13.34
N LYS A 587 20.84 18.34 -12.07
CA LYS A 587 20.32 17.13 -11.40
C LYS A 587 18.81 17.18 -11.26
N PHE A 588 18.22 18.36 -11.03
CA PHE A 588 16.78 18.54 -10.98
C PHE A 588 16.09 18.21 -12.32
N ILE A 589 16.62 18.72 -13.43
CA ILE A 589 16.09 18.40 -14.77
C ILE A 589 16.30 16.90 -15.10
N GLU A 590 17.48 16.36 -14.80
CA GLU A 590 17.75 14.92 -14.95
C GLU A 590 16.77 14.06 -14.18
N PHE A 591 16.44 14.43 -12.93
CA PHE A 591 15.44 13.72 -12.12
C PHE A 591 14.07 13.65 -12.83
N TRP A 592 13.56 14.79 -13.33
CA TRP A 592 12.25 14.83 -13.99
C TRP A 592 12.26 14.12 -15.35
N ASN A 593 13.36 14.14 -16.08
CA ASN A 593 13.53 13.32 -17.29
C ASN A 593 13.48 11.83 -16.97
N ASP A 594 14.21 11.38 -15.92
CA ASP A 594 14.20 9.99 -15.45
C ASP A 594 12.77 9.55 -15.10
N GLU A 595 12.02 10.38 -14.35
CA GLU A 595 10.62 10.11 -13.99
C GLU A 595 9.71 10.00 -15.21
N ARG A 596 9.90 10.85 -16.21
CA ARG A 596 9.17 10.77 -17.49
C ARG A 596 9.50 9.50 -18.26
N GLU A 597 10.76 9.12 -18.32
CA GLU A 597 11.22 7.91 -19.00
C GLU A 597 10.60 6.65 -18.37
N LEU A 598 10.51 6.57 -17.04
CA LEU A 598 9.82 5.46 -16.34
C LEU A 598 8.36 5.29 -16.78
N LEU A 599 7.67 6.39 -17.09
CA LEU A 599 6.28 6.37 -17.57
C LEU A 599 6.17 5.97 -19.03
N LEU A 600 7.14 6.35 -19.86
CA LEU A 600 7.06 6.26 -21.33
C LEU A 600 7.79 5.06 -21.91
N GLU A 601 8.77 4.50 -21.19
CA GLU A 601 9.48 3.31 -21.61
C GLU A 601 8.55 2.10 -21.68
N ARG A 602 8.70 1.30 -22.75
CA ARG A 602 7.92 0.07 -22.91
C ARG A 602 8.56 -1.07 -22.12
N ASP A 603 7.74 -1.76 -21.35
CA ASP A 603 8.16 -2.97 -20.66
C ASP A 603 8.28 -4.19 -21.60
N ALA A 604 8.64 -5.34 -21.02
CA ALA A 604 8.79 -6.59 -21.77
C ALA A 604 7.48 -7.06 -22.44
N GLN A 605 6.32 -6.62 -21.96
CA GLN A 605 4.99 -6.89 -22.53
C GLN A 605 4.59 -5.84 -23.58
N GLY A 606 5.41 -4.80 -23.80
CA GLY A 606 5.20 -3.74 -24.76
C GLY A 606 4.32 -2.58 -24.26
N PHE A 607 3.94 -2.55 -22.98
CA PHE A 607 3.14 -1.46 -22.40
C PHE A 607 4.04 -0.35 -21.84
N ARG A 608 3.62 0.90 -22.06
CA ARG A 608 4.11 2.03 -21.26
C ARG A 608 3.30 2.08 -19.97
N ALA A 609 3.93 2.40 -18.84
CA ALA A 609 3.22 2.47 -17.56
C ALA A 609 2.03 3.45 -17.60
N ILE A 610 2.20 4.60 -18.28
CA ILE A 610 1.15 5.62 -18.44
C ILE A 610 -0.10 5.10 -19.17
N ASP A 611 0.04 4.13 -20.08
CA ASP A 611 -1.08 3.60 -20.86
C ASP A 611 -1.94 2.59 -20.07
N VAL A 612 -1.40 2.01 -18.99
CA VAL A 612 -2.09 0.94 -18.25
C VAL A 612 -3.34 1.46 -17.55
N GLY A 613 -3.30 2.69 -17.08
CA GLY A 613 -4.47 3.30 -16.45
C GLY A 613 -4.15 4.57 -15.67
N PRO A 614 -5.15 5.11 -14.96
CA PRO A 614 -4.98 6.28 -14.11
C PRO A 614 -4.07 5.98 -12.90
N VAL A 615 -3.50 7.04 -12.32
CA VAL A 615 -2.67 6.91 -11.11
C VAL A 615 -3.44 6.30 -9.93
N THR A 616 -4.76 6.46 -9.91
CA THR A 616 -5.67 5.89 -8.90
C THR A 616 -5.90 4.38 -9.04
N MET A 617 -5.33 3.72 -10.04
CA MET A 617 -5.32 2.25 -10.05
C MET A 617 -4.45 1.66 -8.93
N GLY A 618 -3.41 2.38 -8.50
CA GLY A 618 -2.50 1.89 -7.47
C GLY A 618 -1.88 0.54 -7.85
N TYR A 619 -1.74 -0.35 -6.86
CA TYR A 619 -1.16 -1.69 -7.07
C TYR A 619 -1.96 -2.59 -8.03
N ARG A 620 -3.21 -2.25 -8.33
CA ARG A 620 -4.06 -2.99 -9.29
C ARG A 620 -3.57 -2.87 -10.74
N ALA A 621 -2.68 -1.91 -11.04
CA ALA A 621 -2.04 -1.79 -12.34
C ALA A 621 -1.16 -3.02 -12.68
N ASN A 622 -0.71 -3.76 -11.68
CA ASN A 622 0.09 -4.98 -11.87
C ASN A 622 -0.78 -6.16 -12.28
N SER A 623 -0.46 -6.77 -13.41
CA SER A 623 -1.09 -8.03 -13.86
C SER A 623 -0.11 -8.83 -14.73
N SER A 624 -0.47 -10.09 -15.06
CA SER A 624 0.28 -10.89 -16.02
C SER A 624 0.33 -10.24 -17.41
N ARG A 625 -0.70 -9.48 -17.76
CA ARG A 625 -0.84 -8.82 -19.09
C ARG A 625 -0.13 -7.48 -19.18
N THR A 626 0.02 -6.77 -18.08
CA THR A 626 0.62 -5.43 -18.02
C THR A 626 2.01 -5.40 -17.39
N GLY A 627 2.44 -6.52 -16.77
CA GLY A 627 3.70 -6.62 -16.03
C GLY A 627 3.54 -6.30 -14.54
N PHE A 628 4.36 -6.96 -13.70
CA PHE A 628 4.27 -6.85 -12.24
C PHE A 628 5.06 -5.67 -11.64
N GLY A 629 5.73 -4.89 -12.47
CA GLY A 629 6.46 -3.68 -12.07
C GLY A 629 5.76 -2.37 -12.42
N VAL A 630 4.59 -2.44 -13.07
CA VAL A 630 3.89 -1.27 -13.61
C VAL A 630 3.44 -0.30 -12.51
N THR A 631 2.96 -0.81 -11.38
CA THR A 631 2.51 0.06 -10.28
C THR A 631 3.60 1.06 -9.88
N ARG A 632 4.81 0.59 -9.63
CA ARG A 632 5.93 1.47 -9.27
C ARG A 632 6.21 2.50 -10.36
N ARG A 633 6.28 2.07 -11.62
CA ARG A 633 6.50 2.94 -12.78
C ARG A 633 5.35 3.89 -13.08
N LEU A 634 4.19 3.73 -12.42
CA LEU A 634 3.01 4.59 -12.61
C LEU A 634 2.82 5.55 -11.44
N ILE A 635 2.66 5.05 -10.20
CA ILE A 635 2.19 5.89 -9.09
C ILE A 635 3.25 6.85 -8.58
N TYR A 636 4.53 6.48 -8.61
CA TYR A 636 5.64 7.33 -8.18
C TYR A 636 5.82 8.51 -9.15
N PRO A 637 6.22 8.29 -10.42
CA PRO A 637 6.51 9.39 -11.32
C PRO A 637 5.28 10.18 -11.71
N LYS A 638 4.15 9.54 -12.01
CA LYS A 638 2.94 10.27 -12.39
C LYS A 638 2.37 11.06 -11.22
N GLY A 639 2.38 10.48 -10.01
CA GLY A 639 1.97 11.19 -8.80
C GLY A 639 2.83 12.43 -8.54
N ALA A 640 4.16 12.28 -8.69
CA ALA A 640 5.09 13.40 -8.57
C ALA A 640 4.83 14.50 -9.61
N TYR A 641 4.61 14.12 -10.88
CA TYR A 641 4.29 15.08 -11.95
C TYR A 641 2.99 15.82 -11.71
N ILE A 642 1.95 15.16 -11.18
CA ILE A 642 0.68 15.82 -10.84
C ILE A 642 0.92 16.97 -9.86
N LEU A 643 1.69 16.74 -8.80
CA LEU A 643 2.03 17.79 -7.85
C LEU A 643 2.96 18.83 -8.43
N HIS A 644 3.93 18.43 -9.25
CA HIS A 644 4.86 19.35 -9.91
C HIS A 644 4.12 20.32 -10.83
N MET A 645 3.15 19.81 -11.60
CA MET A 645 2.28 20.64 -12.43
C MET A 645 1.44 21.61 -11.60
N ILE A 646 0.85 21.14 -10.48
CA ILE A 646 0.09 22.02 -9.56
C ILE A 646 1.02 23.09 -8.99
N ARG A 647 2.21 22.71 -8.52
CA ARG A 647 3.22 23.68 -8.03
C ARG A 647 3.57 24.71 -9.09
N MET A 648 3.85 24.30 -10.33
CA MET A 648 4.14 25.17 -11.46
C MET A 648 2.97 26.13 -11.74
N MET A 649 1.73 25.64 -11.72
CA MET A 649 0.54 26.48 -11.93
C MET A 649 0.32 27.49 -10.80
N MET A 650 0.68 27.15 -9.56
CA MET A 650 0.58 28.02 -8.39
C MET A 650 1.77 28.98 -8.22
N TRP A 651 2.87 28.71 -8.92
CA TRP A 651 4.09 29.53 -8.80
C TRP A 651 3.84 31.00 -9.25
N ASP A 652 4.26 31.96 -8.42
CA ASP A 652 4.16 33.38 -8.69
C ASP A 652 5.55 34.03 -8.81
N ARG A 653 5.70 34.96 -9.70
CA ARG A 653 6.99 35.62 -9.97
C ARG A 653 7.56 36.40 -8.76
N LYS A 654 6.70 36.90 -7.88
CA LYS A 654 7.09 37.71 -6.71
C LYS A 654 7.30 36.86 -5.47
N THR A 655 6.46 35.85 -5.28
CA THR A 655 6.38 35.07 -4.06
C THR A 655 6.93 33.64 -4.20
N GLY A 656 7.24 33.22 -5.44
CA GLY A 656 7.75 31.88 -5.69
C GLY A 656 6.69 30.79 -5.38
N ASP A 657 7.02 29.86 -4.53
CA ASP A 657 6.20 28.69 -4.16
C ASP A 657 5.20 28.95 -3.02
N GLU A 658 5.02 30.21 -2.54
CA GLU A 658 4.23 30.47 -1.33
C GLU A 658 2.76 29.98 -1.44
N ASN A 659 2.12 30.06 -2.60
CA ASN A 659 0.77 29.53 -2.81
C ASN A 659 0.73 28.00 -2.69
N PHE A 660 1.73 27.33 -3.26
CA PHE A 660 1.85 25.88 -3.15
C PHE A 660 2.15 25.44 -1.70
N LYS A 661 3.07 26.14 -1.02
CA LYS A 661 3.34 25.89 0.40
C LYS A 661 2.08 26.06 1.25
N ALA A 662 1.33 27.16 1.06
CA ALA A 662 0.08 27.40 1.78
C ALA A 662 -0.94 26.27 1.56
N THR A 663 -1.06 25.76 0.33
CA THR A 663 -1.92 24.61 0.00
C THR A 663 -1.52 23.35 0.75
N MET A 664 -0.23 23.02 0.70
CA MET A 664 0.29 21.79 1.30
C MET A 664 0.27 21.85 2.84
N GLN A 665 0.57 23.01 3.43
CA GLN A 665 0.47 23.23 4.88
C GLN A 665 -0.97 23.13 5.38
N ASP A 666 -1.94 23.67 4.62
CA ASP A 666 -3.36 23.56 4.96
C ASP A 666 -3.86 22.12 4.84
N PHE A 667 -3.37 21.38 3.82
CA PHE A 667 -3.67 19.96 3.66
C PHE A 667 -3.14 19.13 4.83
N VAL A 668 -1.87 19.30 5.20
CA VAL A 668 -1.27 18.63 6.37
C VAL A 668 -2.03 19.00 7.65
N LYS A 669 -2.32 20.27 7.88
CA LYS A 669 -3.06 20.72 9.05
C LYS A 669 -4.46 20.10 9.16
N THR A 670 -5.17 19.98 8.04
CA THR A 670 -6.55 19.50 8.00
C THR A 670 -6.64 17.99 8.19
N TYR A 671 -5.69 17.24 7.63
CA TYR A 671 -5.69 15.79 7.63
C TYR A 671 -4.62 15.16 8.53
N SER A 672 -3.99 15.94 9.42
CA SER A 672 -3.05 15.39 10.41
C SER A 672 -3.71 14.32 11.28
N GLY A 673 -3.12 13.12 11.33
CA GLY A 673 -3.66 11.96 12.05
C GLY A 673 -4.94 11.37 11.41
N LYS A 674 -5.14 11.61 10.12
CA LYS A 674 -6.30 11.11 9.36
C LYS A 674 -5.88 10.58 8.00
N ALA A 675 -6.70 9.71 7.43
CA ALA A 675 -6.58 9.30 6.04
C ALA A 675 -7.35 10.26 5.13
N ALA A 676 -6.70 10.71 4.04
CA ALA A 676 -7.30 11.55 3.01
C ALA A 676 -7.57 10.76 1.73
N THR A 677 -8.56 11.21 0.96
CA THR A 677 -8.86 10.70 -0.37
C THR A 677 -8.29 11.63 -1.46
N THR A 678 -8.21 11.13 -2.68
CA THR A 678 -7.86 11.94 -3.86
C THR A 678 -8.80 13.15 -4.03
N GLU A 679 -10.10 12.99 -3.72
CA GLU A 679 -11.08 14.10 -3.79
C GLU A 679 -10.87 15.13 -2.66
N ASP A 680 -10.43 14.71 -1.48
CA ASP A 680 -10.05 15.63 -0.40
C ASP A 680 -8.87 16.50 -0.81
N PHE A 681 -7.86 15.90 -1.45
CA PHE A 681 -6.72 16.66 -1.98
C PHE A 681 -7.14 17.61 -3.09
N LYS A 682 -7.99 17.16 -4.03
CA LYS A 682 -8.57 18.02 -5.06
C LYS A 682 -9.27 19.24 -4.47
N ALA A 683 -10.16 19.03 -3.50
CA ALA A 683 -10.88 20.11 -2.83
C ALA A 683 -9.93 21.09 -2.13
N MET A 684 -8.82 20.62 -1.57
CA MET A 684 -7.79 21.48 -0.98
C MET A 684 -7.07 22.34 -2.03
N VAL A 685 -6.70 21.74 -3.17
CA VAL A 685 -6.08 22.49 -4.27
C VAL A 685 -7.06 23.52 -4.84
N GLU A 686 -8.34 23.17 -5.03
CA GLU A 686 -9.40 24.11 -5.47
C GLU A 686 -9.56 25.31 -4.52
N LYS A 687 -9.47 25.08 -3.21
CA LYS A 687 -9.52 26.15 -2.20
C LYS A 687 -8.41 27.19 -2.36
N HIS A 688 -7.24 26.78 -2.80
CA HIS A 688 -6.03 27.61 -2.93
C HIS A 688 -5.68 27.93 -4.39
N MET A 689 -6.51 27.53 -5.36
CA MET A 689 -6.21 27.75 -6.78
C MET A 689 -6.09 29.24 -7.13
N THR A 690 -5.15 29.53 -8.03
CA THR A 690 -5.01 30.87 -8.56
C THR A 690 -6.05 31.14 -9.64
N PRO A 691 -6.40 32.43 -9.92
CA PRO A 691 -7.32 32.75 -11.01
C PRO A 691 -6.91 32.20 -12.38
N GLU A 692 -5.60 32.05 -12.63
CA GLU A 692 -5.09 31.48 -13.89
C GLU A 692 -5.42 30.01 -14.04
N MET A 693 -5.55 29.26 -12.94
CA MET A 693 -5.89 27.83 -12.93
C MET A 693 -7.37 27.58 -13.24
N ASP A 694 -8.24 28.58 -13.05
CA ASP A 694 -9.68 28.48 -13.34
C ASP A 694 -9.94 28.59 -14.86
N LEU A 695 -9.57 27.54 -15.61
CA LEU A 695 -9.69 27.52 -17.06
C LEU A 695 -11.14 27.39 -17.56
N GLU A 696 -12.05 26.94 -16.69
CA GLU A 696 -13.48 26.75 -17.00
C GLU A 696 -14.38 27.86 -16.41
N GLY A 697 -13.83 28.70 -15.52
CA GLY A 697 -14.59 29.78 -14.87
C GLY A 697 -15.61 29.30 -13.83
N ASN A 698 -15.38 28.11 -13.28
CA ASN A 698 -16.28 27.42 -12.34
C ASN A 698 -15.67 27.20 -10.94
N HIS A 699 -14.45 27.70 -10.71
CA HIS A 699 -13.65 27.50 -9.51
C HIS A 699 -13.39 26.01 -9.17
N ARG A 700 -13.25 25.17 -10.18
CA ARG A 700 -12.97 23.75 -10.07
C ARG A 700 -11.79 23.34 -10.95
N LEU A 701 -11.11 22.28 -10.51
CA LEU A 701 -10.00 21.66 -11.24
C LEU A 701 -10.39 20.33 -11.89
N ASP A 702 -11.68 20.15 -12.21
CA ASP A 702 -12.18 18.93 -12.86
C ASP A 702 -11.42 18.65 -14.16
N TRP A 703 -11.09 19.70 -14.95
CA TRP A 703 -10.32 19.60 -16.18
C TRP A 703 -8.95 18.93 -15.92
N PHE A 704 -8.21 19.38 -14.90
CA PHE A 704 -6.87 18.88 -14.60
C PHE A 704 -6.92 17.45 -14.02
N PHE A 705 -7.82 17.19 -13.07
CA PHE A 705 -7.95 15.86 -12.45
C PHE A 705 -8.43 14.83 -13.47
N ASN A 706 -9.39 15.17 -14.35
CA ASN A 706 -9.85 14.25 -15.41
C ASN A 706 -8.73 13.91 -16.41
N GLU A 707 -7.85 14.86 -16.71
CA GLU A 707 -6.77 14.67 -17.67
C GLU A 707 -5.57 13.92 -17.10
N TYR A 708 -5.10 14.27 -15.91
CA TYR A 708 -3.85 13.76 -15.36
C TYR A 708 -4.02 12.76 -14.22
N VAL A 709 -5.03 12.92 -13.37
CA VAL A 709 -5.27 11.98 -12.25
C VAL A 709 -6.07 10.77 -12.71
N TYR A 710 -7.17 10.99 -13.42
CA TYR A 710 -8.07 9.94 -13.91
C TYR A 710 -7.87 9.60 -15.40
N GLY A 711 -7.09 10.38 -16.12
CA GLY A 711 -6.77 10.18 -17.53
C GLY A 711 -5.39 9.56 -17.75
N THR A 712 -5.09 9.24 -19.00
CA THR A 712 -3.81 8.65 -19.46
C THR A 712 -3.23 9.35 -20.69
N ALA A 713 -3.96 10.32 -21.28
CA ALA A 713 -3.51 11.06 -22.45
C ALA A 713 -2.34 11.97 -22.12
N LEU A 714 -1.37 12.06 -23.02
CA LEU A 714 -0.24 12.97 -22.91
C LEU A 714 -0.15 13.88 -24.13
N PRO A 715 -0.02 15.20 -23.91
CA PRO A 715 0.20 16.16 -24.99
C PRO A 715 1.62 16.09 -25.53
N THR A 716 1.79 16.58 -26.75
CA THR A 716 3.08 16.91 -27.35
C THR A 716 3.16 18.42 -27.55
N TYR A 717 4.24 19.05 -27.15
CA TYR A 717 4.45 20.49 -27.29
C TYR A 717 5.53 20.82 -28.30
N LYS A 718 5.28 21.90 -29.10
CA LYS A 718 6.28 22.47 -29.99
C LYS A 718 6.30 23.99 -29.83
N ILE A 719 7.47 24.60 -29.95
CA ILE A 719 7.65 26.06 -29.96
C ILE A 719 8.39 26.49 -31.18
N ALA A 720 7.90 27.58 -31.79
CA ALA A 720 8.62 28.36 -32.80
C ALA A 720 8.70 29.83 -32.33
N SER A 721 9.81 30.50 -32.58
CA SER A 721 10.01 31.85 -32.08
C SER A 721 10.76 32.73 -33.07
N THR A 722 10.48 34.05 -33.00
CA THR A 722 11.22 35.12 -33.71
C THR A 722 11.60 36.20 -32.70
N PHE A 723 12.68 36.89 -32.97
CA PHE A 723 13.15 38.02 -32.16
C PHE A 723 13.37 39.23 -33.07
N ASP A 724 12.38 40.11 -33.09
CA ASP A 724 12.44 41.38 -33.77
C ASP A 724 12.87 42.50 -32.80
N LYS A 725 13.09 43.71 -33.31
CA LYS A 725 13.34 44.89 -32.47
C LYS A 725 12.29 45.96 -32.75
N ASP A 726 11.82 46.65 -31.71
CA ASP A 726 10.94 47.78 -31.85
C ASP A 726 11.74 49.11 -32.16
N ALA A 727 11.02 50.22 -32.32
CA ALA A 727 11.62 51.51 -32.58
C ALA A 727 12.58 52.01 -31.47
N ASN A 728 12.47 51.49 -30.26
CA ASN A 728 13.32 51.80 -29.11
C ASN A 728 14.52 50.85 -29.00
N GLY A 729 14.62 49.87 -29.90
CA GLY A 729 15.62 48.79 -29.89
C GLY A 729 15.35 47.70 -28.84
N ASP A 730 14.16 47.67 -28.23
CA ASP A 730 13.73 46.58 -27.36
C ASP A 730 13.35 45.35 -28.17
N VAL A 731 13.59 44.16 -27.60
CA VAL A 731 13.25 42.88 -28.27
C VAL A 731 11.73 42.71 -28.31
N VAL A 732 11.22 42.39 -29.48
CA VAL A 732 9.84 41.92 -29.67
C VAL A 732 9.88 40.42 -29.93
N PHE A 733 9.40 39.69 -28.97
CA PHE A 733 9.35 38.22 -29.00
C PHE A 733 8.08 37.72 -29.68
N GLY A 734 8.24 37.15 -30.88
CA GLY A 734 7.19 36.41 -31.54
C GLY A 734 7.26 34.93 -31.10
N VAL A 735 6.16 34.38 -30.64
CA VAL A 735 6.11 33.00 -30.15
C VAL A 735 4.86 32.27 -30.64
N LYS A 736 5.07 31.07 -31.17
CA LYS A 736 4.00 30.13 -31.50
C LYS A 736 4.21 28.85 -30.71
N VAL A 737 3.27 28.55 -29.81
CA VAL A 737 3.25 27.30 -29.05
C VAL A 737 2.13 26.42 -29.58
N THR A 738 2.45 25.16 -29.88
CA THR A 738 1.50 24.17 -30.42
C THR A 738 1.35 23.02 -29.46
N GLN A 739 0.10 22.61 -29.17
CA GLN A 739 -0.29 21.39 -28.45
C GLN A 739 -0.93 20.43 -29.45
N SER A 740 -0.57 19.15 -29.36
CA SER A 740 -1.12 18.08 -30.20
C SER A 740 -1.12 16.73 -29.48
N GLY A 741 -1.83 15.74 -30.04
CA GLY A 741 -1.87 14.37 -29.51
C GLY A 741 -2.91 14.15 -28.39
N VAL A 742 -3.85 15.09 -28.22
CA VAL A 742 -4.87 15.06 -27.18
C VAL A 742 -6.27 15.26 -27.76
N ASP A 743 -7.31 15.09 -26.96
CA ASP A 743 -8.68 15.41 -27.37
C ASP A 743 -8.94 16.93 -27.39
N ASP A 744 -10.08 17.33 -27.98
CA ASP A 744 -10.41 18.76 -28.18
C ASP A 744 -10.72 19.52 -26.87
N LYS A 745 -10.94 18.79 -25.76
CA LYS A 745 -11.24 19.40 -24.45
C LYS A 745 -10.01 19.49 -23.55
N PHE A 746 -8.92 18.82 -23.92
CA PHE A 746 -7.69 18.79 -23.12
C PHE A 746 -7.11 20.19 -22.95
N ARG A 747 -6.88 20.60 -21.72
CA ARG A 747 -6.39 21.96 -21.39
C ARG A 747 -5.08 21.89 -20.64
N MET A 748 -4.22 22.89 -20.84
CA MET A 748 -3.03 23.06 -20.03
C MET A 748 -2.48 24.48 -20.04
N LEU A 749 -1.82 24.86 -18.94
CA LEU A 749 -0.98 26.03 -18.81
C LEU A 749 0.47 25.60 -19.01
N VAL A 750 1.06 25.95 -20.15
CA VAL A 750 2.38 25.46 -20.54
C VAL A 750 3.43 26.55 -20.38
N PRO A 751 4.48 26.38 -19.57
CA PRO A 751 5.45 27.40 -19.29
C PRO A 751 6.38 27.65 -20.49
N ILE A 752 6.70 28.92 -20.72
CA ILE A 752 7.60 29.40 -21.75
C ILE A 752 8.81 30.04 -21.11
N TYR A 753 9.99 29.68 -21.62
CA TYR A 753 11.27 30.17 -21.13
C TYR A 753 12.07 30.82 -22.25
N LEU A 754 12.97 31.76 -21.88
CA LEU A 754 13.98 32.30 -22.77
C LEU A 754 15.38 31.96 -22.25
N GLU A 755 16.24 31.50 -23.12
CA GLU A 755 17.66 31.46 -22.91
C GLU A 755 18.23 32.81 -23.35
N LEU A 756 18.66 33.63 -22.40
CA LEU A 756 19.26 34.95 -22.66
C LEU A 756 20.64 34.84 -23.31
N ALA A 757 21.15 35.96 -23.83
CA ALA A 757 22.46 36.02 -24.46
C ALA A 757 23.61 35.55 -23.50
N ASP A 758 23.47 35.82 -22.23
CA ASP A 758 24.42 35.40 -21.18
C ASP A 758 24.25 33.95 -20.70
N GLY A 759 23.28 33.21 -21.26
CA GLY A 759 22.99 31.80 -20.93
C GLY A 759 22.01 31.61 -19.78
N ARG A 760 21.52 32.64 -19.12
CA ARG A 760 20.49 32.53 -18.09
C ARG A 760 19.17 32.12 -18.72
N ILE A 761 18.46 31.21 -18.03
CA ILE A 761 17.09 30.80 -18.41
C ILE A 761 16.09 31.57 -17.54
N VAL A 762 15.14 32.26 -18.18
CA VAL A 762 14.09 33.02 -17.49
C VAL A 762 12.71 32.56 -17.90
N ASN A 763 11.83 32.39 -16.93
CA ASN A 763 10.42 32.08 -17.16
C ASN A 763 9.69 33.35 -17.59
N LEU A 764 8.98 33.31 -18.73
CA LEU A 764 8.20 34.44 -19.25
C LEU A 764 6.73 34.40 -18.84
N GLY A 765 6.23 33.26 -18.46
CA GLY A 765 4.83 32.99 -18.18
C GLY A 765 4.36 31.67 -18.79
N ARG A 766 3.05 31.55 -18.96
CA ARG A 766 2.40 30.31 -19.41
C ARG A 766 1.50 30.55 -20.61
N ALA A 767 1.57 29.69 -21.62
CA ALA A 767 0.59 29.65 -22.71
C ALA A 767 -0.63 28.83 -22.27
N ARG A 768 -1.83 29.38 -22.45
CA ARG A 768 -3.09 28.66 -22.25
C ARG A 768 -3.47 27.93 -23.55
N LEU A 769 -3.52 26.60 -23.50
CA LEU A 769 -3.83 25.77 -24.66
C LEU A 769 -5.07 24.91 -24.39
N THR A 770 -5.89 24.68 -25.44
CA THR A 770 -7.07 23.80 -25.35
C THR A 770 -7.15 23.00 -26.64
N GLY A 771 -7.21 21.67 -26.53
CA GLY A 771 -7.25 20.75 -27.66
C GLY A 771 -5.99 20.79 -28.53
N ASN A 772 -6.06 20.23 -29.70
CA ASN A 772 -4.99 20.27 -30.70
C ASN A 772 -4.95 21.65 -31.37
N THR A 773 -4.15 22.59 -30.83
CA THR A 773 -4.17 23.99 -31.20
C THR A 773 -2.79 24.63 -31.17
N SER A 774 -2.71 25.85 -31.73
CA SER A 774 -1.54 26.72 -31.62
C SER A 774 -1.95 28.10 -31.12
N VAL A 775 -1.19 28.65 -30.20
CA VAL A 775 -1.29 30.06 -29.76
C VAL A 775 -0.10 30.82 -30.35
N ASP A 776 -0.39 31.91 -31.10
CA ASP A 776 0.60 32.75 -31.74
C ASP A 776 0.47 34.18 -31.18
N GLN A 777 1.56 34.68 -30.59
CA GLN A 777 1.58 35.99 -29.94
C GLN A 777 2.89 36.76 -30.20
N LYS A 778 2.81 38.09 -30.18
CA LYS A 778 3.97 38.99 -30.17
C LYS A 778 4.01 39.74 -28.84
N VAL A 779 5.09 39.57 -28.08
CA VAL A 779 5.27 40.16 -26.75
C VAL A 779 6.47 41.09 -26.74
N PRO A 780 6.29 42.41 -26.53
CA PRO A 780 7.40 43.32 -26.36
C PRO A 780 8.10 43.10 -25.02
N LEU A 781 9.39 42.82 -25.06
CA LEU A 781 10.22 42.62 -23.86
C LEU A 781 10.92 43.93 -23.47
N LYS A 782 10.18 44.84 -22.83
CA LYS A 782 10.67 46.18 -22.48
C LYS A 782 11.95 46.11 -21.65
N GLY A 783 12.95 46.89 -22.09
CA GLY A 783 14.25 46.98 -21.44
C GLY A 783 15.24 45.84 -21.81
N LEU A 784 14.82 44.84 -22.56
CA LEU A 784 15.71 43.81 -23.08
C LEU A 784 16.27 44.24 -24.45
N LYS A 785 17.56 44.58 -24.48
CA LYS A 785 18.23 45.05 -25.67
C LYS A 785 18.95 43.93 -26.44
N ASP A 786 19.48 42.96 -25.69
CA ASP A 786 20.19 41.79 -26.25
C ASP A 786 19.20 40.75 -26.74
N THR A 787 19.39 40.27 -27.95
CA THR A 787 18.56 39.22 -28.53
C THR A 787 18.79 37.90 -27.77
N PRO A 788 17.74 37.26 -27.21
CA PRO A 788 17.86 35.95 -26.62
C PRO A 788 18.39 34.89 -27.62
N LYS A 789 19.04 33.86 -27.12
CA LYS A 789 19.54 32.78 -27.97
C LYS A 789 18.41 31.94 -28.55
N ARG A 790 17.42 31.61 -27.73
CA ARG A 790 16.24 30.81 -28.13
C ARG A 790 15.12 30.87 -27.11
N ALA A 791 13.93 30.51 -27.58
CA ALA A 791 12.79 30.21 -26.70
C ALA A 791 12.69 28.70 -26.44
N LEU A 792 12.23 28.36 -25.26
CA LEU A 792 12.05 26.97 -24.80
C LEU A 792 10.63 26.80 -24.25
N VAL A 793 10.02 25.66 -24.53
CA VAL A 793 8.75 25.26 -23.92
C VAL A 793 9.04 24.13 -22.93
N ASN A 794 8.40 24.16 -21.77
CA ASN A 794 8.50 23.08 -20.77
C ASN A 794 9.96 22.75 -20.35
N TYR A 795 10.83 23.73 -20.23
CA TYR A 795 12.28 23.55 -20.02
C TYR A 795 12.65 22.76 -18.76
N ASN A 796 11.90 22.91 -17.68
CA ASN A 796 12.14 22.20 -16.41
C ASN A 796 11.34 20.90 -16.29
N ASP A 797 10.77 20.39 -17.37
CA ASP A 797 9.79 19.31 -17.33
C ASP A 797 8.59 19.60 -16.40
N ASP A 798 8.18 20.87 -16.33
CA ASP A 798 7.10 21.32 -15.45
C ASP A 798 5.73 20.70 -15.77
N VAL A 799 5.54 20.20 -16.99
CA VAL A 799 4.33 19.56 -17.48
C VAL A 799 4.67 18.18 -18.03
N LEU A 800 3.95 17.17 -17.56
CA LEU A 800 4.08 15.82 -18.11
C LEU A 800 3.59 15.78 -19.56
N ALA A 801 4.48 15.51 -20.48
CA ALA A 801 4.25 15.46 -21.92
C ALA A 801 4.95 14.26 -22.55
N SER A 802 4.59 13.96 -23.79
CA SER A 802 5.17 12.84 -24.55
C SER A 802 6.55 13.14 -25.17
N ASN A 803 7.01 14.40 -25.11
CA ASN A 803 8.28 14.84 -25.68
C ASN A 803 9.01 15.82 -24.76
#